data_e52e054cfe5ba19e397044a4fa3e3d24
#
_entry.id   e52e054cfe5ba19e397044a4fa3e3d24
#
_cell.length_a   1.000
_cell.length_b   1.000
_cell.length_c   1.000
_cell.angle_alpha   90.00
_cell.angle_beta   90.00
_cell.angle_gamma   90.00
#
_symmetry.space_group_name_H-M   'P 1'
#
loop_
_entity.id
_entity.type
_entity.pdbx_description
1 polymer ?
#
loop_
_entity_poly.entity_id
_entity_poly.type
_entity_poly.pdbx_seq_one_letter_code
_entity_poly.pdbx_strand_id
1 'polypeptide(L)'
;SRIVWARISKFEMNHLDYSLETKGLPAPADLDLCARGHERWIEALHSTGDSDCQAFAQGTPENPSVSTLLDALFGNSPYLTQCAISNPKFILEVINQGPEWACADIQDRLTHLRSDLNADEVRVMCDLRQAKRDLSLAVAIADITNIWSVEQITHALSDFADKTLSCAASYALRKAADSGAITLAYEDDPERDSGYIILGMGKLGAGELNYSSDIDLIILFDPEVIQSEKPADLQRQFVRITRNLVKVMDERTADGYVFRTDLRLRPDPSATPIAVSVQAAEVYYESLGQNWERAAMIKARPVAGDLKAGTALIDWLTSFVWRKNLDFEAIRDIHSIKRQINAHRGGNTIALAGHNIKLGRGGIREIEFFTQTQQLIWGGRTQELRKIKTVDALATLAEHERIDPSVATEMTTSYRFLRRVEHRLQMVNDAQTHTLPADHEGLNKIAIFLGYENTEMFGEDLLRHLRNVETHYAALFEESEPLSIQGDVRGNLVFTGADTDPETLSTLENLGFENPQAVDSMVRVWHHGRYRSTRNTRARQLLTELMPVLLKSLGDTANPDQALLRFNDFLAGLPAGIQLFSMFHSNPHLLNLVAEIMGEAPKLARHLSHKPSILDSVLDPGFLDALPSPEILYQDLEAILQQTEFVEDMLDATRRWANDHWFQVGVQSLRGHQQPQTTAKALSDIAECCVDLLNSAMAEEFSRRHGVVPGSEMIVLALGKLGGREMTSTSDLDMIFVYKAPVDAKNSDGQKPLALTQYFARLSQRVINSITAQTSEGRLFEVDMRLRPSGNAGPIASSLQAFVQYHNDLSWTWEHMAMTRARVIAGPPNLRQEVEGVITEVLTRPRDGAKLLSDVASMRSRIDEDRHTENPLAIKHLRGGLVDIEFISQYLQLKHAHKNPTILSPNTHKALENLMEHGFLNSEDGKTLINALELWQGIQGLFRLTMEENIPKDLDHDIPKGLQEDLATLAQVDNFKSLLEKISITAGAVRQIFSELIEGPAGQE
;
A
#
# COMPACT_ATOMS: atom_id res chain seq x y z
N SER A 1 -0.85 -14.96 46.25
CA SER A 1 -2.21 -15.10 45.73
C SER A 1 -2.99 -16.27 46.35
N ARG A 2 -2.37 -17.38 46.76
CA ARG A 2 -3.04 -18.47 47.51
C ARG A 2 -3.59 -18.07 48.88
N ILE A 3 -3.12 -16.98 49.48
CA ILE A 3 -3.52 -16.52 50.82
C ILE A 3 -4.83 -15.72 50.78
N VAL A 4 -5.18 -15.10 49.69
CA VAL A 4 -6.43 -14.35 49.56
C VAL A 4 -7.61 -15.31 49.29
N TRP A 5 -7.42 -16.37 48.53
CA TRP A 5 -8.46 -17.38 48.21
C TRP A 5 -8.79 -18.30 49.42
N ALA A 6 -7.84 -18.55 50.32
CA ALA A 6 -8.08 -19.32 51.54
C ALA A 6 -8.91 -18.57 52.60
N ARG A 7 -9.15 -17.25 52.42
CA ARG A 7 -10.04 -16.48 53.31
C ARG A 7 -11.48 -16.37 52.78
N ILE A 8 -11.73 -16.61 51.52
CA ILE A 8 -13.07 -16.56 50.93
C ILE A 8 -13.81 -17.93 51.03
N SER A 9 -13.08 -19.03 51.17
CA SER A 9 -13.66 -20.39 51.32
C SER A 9 -14.11 -20.78 52.72
N LYS A 10 -14.14 -19.86 53.69
CA LYS A 10 -14.68 -20.03 55.03
C LYS A 10 -15.62 -18.92 55.47
N PHE A 11 -16.38 -18.35 54.56
CA PHE A 11 -17.58 -17.65 54.93
C PHE A 11 -18.73 -18.70 54.99
N GLU A 12 -19.13 -19.03 56.18
CA GLU A 12 -20.44 -19.65 56.43
C GLU A 12 -21.47 -18.88 55.64
N MET A 13 -22.24 -19.60 54.76
CA MET A 13 -23.42 -19.07 54.14
C MET A 13 -24.45 -18.69 55.20
N ASN A 14 -24.31 -17.54 55.76
CA ASN A 14 -25.39 -16.85 56.35
C ASN A 14 -26.18 -16.31 55.15
N HIS A 15 -27.46 -16.63 55.06
CA HIS A 15 -28.41 -16.00 54.17
C HIS A 15 -28.28 -14.49 54.22
N LEU A 16 -27.49 -13.91 53.37
CA LEU A 16 -27.57 -12.49 53.08
C LEU A 16 -28.93 -12.31 52.39
N ASP A 17 -29.80 -11.62 53.03
CA ASP A 17 -31.04 -11.14 52.47
C ASP A 17 -30.65 -10.28 51.25
N TYR A 18 -30.67 -10.93 50.05
CA TYR A 18 -30.54 -10.26 48.76
C TYR A 18 -31.84 -9.45 48.59
N SER A 19 -31.86 -8.22 49.11
CA SER A 19 -32.96 -7.27 48.86
C SER A 19 -32.70 -6.61 47.53
N LEU A 20 -33.49 -6.95 46.53
CA LEU A 20 -33.49 -6.29 45.23
C LEU A 20 -33.89 -4.81 45.46
N GLU A 21 -32.91 -3.91 45.56
CA GLU A 21 -33.13 -2.49 45.62
C GLU A 21 -33.62 -1.99 44.29
N THR A 22 -34.88 -1.65 44.15
CA THR A 22 -35.50 -1.15 42.92
C THR A 22 -35.26 0.35 42.67
N LYS A 23 -34.70 1.05 43.63
CA LYS A 23 -34.34 2.46 43.48
C LYS A 23 -33.18 2.63 42.46
N GLY A 24 -33.49 3.22 41.29
CA GLY A 24 -32.48 3.50 40.26
C GLY A 24 -32.47 2.52 39.09
N LEU A 25 -33.42 1.58 39.04
CA LEU A 25 -33.59 0.74 37.86
C LEU A 25 -34.05 1.58 36.66
N PRO A 26 -33.50 1.35 35.46
CA PRO A 26 -33.93 2.08 34.27
C PRO A 26 -35.37 1.76 33.88
N ALA A 27 -36.09 2.75 33.41
CA ALA A 27 -37.40 2.53 32.83
C ALA A 27 -37.31 1.73 31.51
N PRO A 28 -38.39 1.07 31.08
CA PRO A 28 -38.44 0.47 29.75
C PRO A 28 -38.45 1.56 28.67
N ALA A 29 -37.49 1.59 27.79
CA ALA A 29 -37.41 2.53 26.68
C ALA A 29 -38.40 2.22 25.55
N ASP A 30 -38.82 0.95 25.44
CA ASP A 30 -39.77 0.47 24.46
C ASP A 30 -40.84 -0.38 25.17
N LEU A 31 -42.07 0.21 25.32
CA LEU A 31 -43.19 -0.42 26.04
C LEU A 31 -43.75 -1.64 25.26
N ASP A 32 -43.75 -1.62 23.93
CA ASP A 32 -44.26 -2.72 23.13
C ASP A 32 -43.29 -3.93 23.20
N LEU A 33 -41.97 -3.65 23.20
CA LEU A 33 -40.94 -4.67 23.40
C LEU A 33 -41.08 -5.28 24.78
N CYS A 34 -41.27 -4.46 25.81
CA CYS A 34 -41.47 -4.88 27.19
C CYS A 34 -42.69 -5.84 27.33
N ALA A 35 -43.85 -5.42 26.83
CA ALA A 35 -45.05 -6.25 26.87
C ALA A 35 -44.88 -7.61 26.20
N ARG A 36 -44.32 -7.66 25.00
CA ARG A 36 -44.01 -8.89 24.28
C ARG A 36 -42.99 -9.74 25.00
N GLY A 37 -42.01 -9.13 25.64
CA GLY A 37 -41.03 -9.80 26.47
C GLY A 37 -41.65 -10.58 27.63
N HIS A 38 -42.54 -9.91 28.37
CA HIS A 38 -43.30 -10.53 29.44
C HIS A 38 -44.17 -11.70 28.97
N GLU A 39 -44.95 -11.53 27.91
CA GLU A 39 -45.78 -12.58 27.34
C GLU A 39 -44.95 -13.83 27.00
N ARG A 40 -43.90 -13.66 26.24
CA ARG A 40 -43.02 -14.78 25.83
C ARG A 40 -42.32 -15.44 27.02
N TRP A 41 -41.94 -14.65 28.02
CA TRP A 41 -41.25 -15.19 29.18
C TRP A 41 -42.21 -16.00 30.07
N ILE A 42 -43.46 -15.53 30.27
CA ILE A 42 -44.49 -16.26 31.00
C ILE A 42 -44.84 -17.58 30.27
N GLU A 43 -44.95 -17.57 28.94
CA GLU A 43 -45.11 -18.78 28.13
C GLU A 43 -43.96 -19.78 28.34
N ALA A 44 -42.73 -19.28 28.35
CA ALA A 44 -41.53 -20.09 28.59
C ALA A 44 -41.56 -20.74 29.98
N LEU A 45 -41.89 -19.95 31.04
CA LEU A 45 -42.04 -20.48 32.40
C LEU A 45 -43.10 -21.59 32.48
N HIS A 46 -44.25 -21.42 31.83
CA HIS A 46 -45.29 -22.46 31.79
C HIS A 46 -44.85 -23.72 31.03
N SER A 47 -44.02 -23.59 30.00
CA SER A 47 -43.53 -24.70 29.20
C SER A 47 -42.49 -25.56 29.90
N THR A 48 -41.85 -25.09 30.98
CA THR A 48 -40.86 -25.87 31.72
C THR A 48 -41.46 -27.06 32.46
N GLY A 49 -42.75 -27.03 32.79
CA GLY A 49 -43.42 -28.07 33.61
C GLY A 49 -42.97 -28.07 35.08
N ASP A 50 -42.13 -27.15 35.50
CA ASP A 50 -41.62 -27.02 36.86
C ASP A 50 -42.62 -26.24 37.72
N SER A 51 -42.95 -26.76 38.94
CA SER A 51 -43.93 -26.14 39.84
C SER A 51 -43.54 -24.78 40.34
N ASP A 52 -42.26 -24.56 40.56
CA ASP A 52 -41.72 -23.31 41.09
C ASP A 52 -41.77 -22.22 40.01
N CYS A 53 -41.42 -22.57 38.80
CA CYS A 53 -41.57 -21.72 37.62
C CYS A 53 -43.01 -21.31 37.37
N GLN A 54 -43.98 -22.23 37.52
CA GLN A 54 -45.40 -21.95 37.37
C GLN A 54 -45.92 -21.05 38.48
N ALA A 55 -45.53 -21.29 39.72
CA ALA A 55 -45.89 -20.43 40.87
C ALA A 55 -45.36 -19.00 40.71
N PHE A 56 -44.12 -18.89 40.22
CA PHE A 56 -43.46 -17.61 39.96
C PHE A 56 -44.17 -16.83 38.82
N ALA A 57 -44.53 -17.49 37.77
CA ALA A 57 -45.30 -16.86 36.68
C ALA A 57 -46.64 -16.25 37.16
N GLN A 58 -47.29 -16.90 38.11
CA GLN A 58 -48.54 -16.42 38.70
C GLN A 58 -48.27 -15.29 39.69
N GLY A 59 -47.17 -15.31 40.46
CA GLY A 59 -46.85 -14.33 41.47
C GLY A 59 -46.07 -13.08 40.97
N THR A 60 -45.52 -13.14 39.77
CA THR A 60 -44.71 -12.01 39.24
C THR A 60 -45.42 -10.68 39.21
N PRO A 61 -46.72 -10.58 38.81
CA PRO A 61 -47.46 -9.33 38.86
C PRO A 61 -47.67 -8.73 40.25
N GLU A 62 -47.54 -9.57 41.30
CA GLU A 62 -47.76 -9.19 42.69
C GLU A 62 -46.45 -8.74 43.37
N ASN A 63 -45.31 -8.94 42.76
CA ASN A 63 -44.01 -8.50 43.29
C ASN A 63 -43.46 -7.30 42.48
N PRO A 64 -43.63 -6.07 42.98
CA PRO A 64 -43.24 -4.85 42.27
C PRO A 64 -41.73 -4.78 41.92
N SER A 65 -40.86 -5.33 42.79
CA SER A 65 -39.43 -5.30 42.57
C SER A 65 -39.00 -6.17 41.39
N VAL A 66 -39.59 -7.34 41.30
CA VAL A 66 -39.33 -8.28 40.19
C VAL A 66 -39.87 -7.74 38.90
N SER A 67 -41.12 -7.21 38.93
CA SER A 67 -41.74 -6.62 37.74
C SER A 67 -40.86 -5.49 37.17
N THR A 68 -40.41 -4.55 38.04
CA THR A 68 -39.59 -3.42 37.61
C THR A 68 -38.25 -3.88 37.02
N LEU A 69 -37.60 -4.94 37.57
CA LEU A 69 -36.39 -5.49 37.00
C LEU A 69 -36.64 -6.12 35.61
N LEU A 70 -37.76 -6.86 35.48
CA LEU A 70 -38.08 -7.49 34.17
C LEU A 70 -38.47 -6.42 33.14
N ASP A 71 -39.16 -5.34 33.55
CA ASP A 71 -39.43 -4.18 32.70
C ASP A 71 -38.14 -3.53 32.19
N ALA A 72 -37.17 -3.35 33.08
CA ALA A 72 -35.85 -2.81 32.73
C ALA A 72 -35.05 -3.71 31.76
N LEU A 73 -35.18 -5.03 31.88
CA LEU A 73 -34.53 -5.98 30.95
C LEU A 73 -35.26 -6.02 29.62
N PHE A 74 -36.56 -6.31 29.64
CA PHE A 74 -37.34 -6.61 28.42
C PHE A 74 -37.60 -5.35 27.57
N GLY A 75 -37.75 -4.18 28.20
CA GLY A 75 -38.00 -2.91 27.52
C GLY A 75 -36.72 -2.28 26.94
N ASN A 76 -35.51 -2.77 27.27
CA ASN A 76 -34.25 -2.17 26.82
C ASN A 76 -33.34 -3.11 26.02
N SER A 77 -33.49 -4.44 26.18
CA SER A 77 -32.56 -5.38 25.51
C SER A 77 -33.28 -6.62 24.94
N PRO A 78 -33.46 -6.70 23.62
CA PRO A 78 -33.92 -7.89 22.95
C PRO A 78 -33.05 -9.12 23.23
N TYR A 79 -31.74 -8.93 23.35
CA TYR A 79 -30.78 -10.00 23.62
C TYR A 79 -30.98 -10.61 25.02
N LEU A 80 -31.04 -9.76 26.06
CA LEU A 80 -31.26 -10.24 27.44
C LEU A 80 -32.64 -10.88 27.60
N THR A 81 -33.65 -10.34 26.93
CA THR A 81 -34.98 -10.95 26.84
C THR A 81 -34.91 -12.38 26.31
N GLN A 82 -34.16 -12.58 25.22
CA GLN A 82 -33.97 -13.92 24.64
C GLN A 82 -33.20 -14.85 25.59
N CYS A 83 -32.19 -14.35 26.31
CA CYS A 83 -31.47 -15.13 27.32
C CYS A 83 -32.43 -15.61 28.44
N ALA A 84 -33.28 -14.72 28.95
CA ALA A 84 -34.28 -15.04 29.97
C ALA A 84 -35.28 -16.08 29.51
N ILE A 85 -35.77 -15.97 28.28
CA ILE A 85 -36.73 -16.92 27.68
C ILE A 85 -36.07 -18.28 27.45
N SER A 86 -34.79 -18.30 27.10
CA SER A 86 -34.08 -19.57 26.80
C SER A 86 -33.82 -20.44 28.06
N ASN A 87 -33.69 -19.79 29.24
CA ASN A 87 -33.50 -20.50 30.51
C ASN A 87 -34.29 -19.83 31.64
N PRO A 88 -35.62 -19.93 31.63
CA PRO A 88 -36.49 -19.25 32.58
C PRO A 88 -36.28 -19.67 34.04
N LYS A 89 -35.83 -20.90 34.28
CA LYS A 89 -35.49 -21.37 35.63
C LYS A 89 -34.27 -20.68 36.17
N PHE A 90 -33.26 -20.46 35.35
CA PHE A 90 -32.02 -19.80 35.79
C PHE A 90 -32.27 -18.34 36.21
N ILE A 91 -33.07 -17.56 35.47
CA ILE A 91 -33.39 -16.18 35.90
C ILE A 91 -34.13 -16.16 37.24
N LEU A 92 -35.00 -17.13 37.49
CA LEU A 92 -35.69 -17.25 38.76
C LEU A 92 -34.70 -17.47 39.91
N GLU A 93 -33.74 -18.36 39.71
CA GLU A 93 -32.69 -18.61 40.69
C GLU A 93 -31.76 -17.39 40.89
N VAL A 94 -31.39 -16.68 39.84
CA VAL A 94 -30.62 -15.41 39.94
C VAL A 94 -31.37 -14.34 40.73
N ILE A 95 -32.68 -14.20 40.54
CA ILE A 95 -33.52 -13.25 41.25
C ILE A 95 -33.59 -13.63 42.74
N ASN A 96 -33.61 -14.90 43.06
CA ASN A 96 -33.77 -15.41 44.43
C ASN A 96 -32.43 -15.48 45.21
N GLN A 97 -31.35 -15.83 44.53
CA GLN A 97 -30.05 -16.14 45.18
C GLN A 97 -28.97 -15.16 44.87
N GLY A 98 -29.17 -14.29 43.92
CA GLY A 98 -28.19 -13.25 43.48
C GLY A 98 -27.20 -13.69 42.41
N PRO A 99 -26.48 -12.70 41.84
CA PRO A 99 -25.53 -12.91 40.75
C PRO A 99 -24.28 -13.68 41.19
N GLU A 100 -23.86 -13.62 42.46
CA GLU A 100 -22.73 -14.41 43.02
C GLU A 100 -23.00 -15.89 42.92
N TRP A 101 -24.22 -16.32 43.32
CA TRP A 101 -24.65 -17.70 43.17
C TRP A 101 -24.61 -18.17 41.70
N ALA A 102 -25.14 -17.35 40.81
CA ALA A 102 -25.15 -17.66 39.37
C ALA A 102 -23.74 -17.88 38.83
N CYS A 103 -22.81 -16.99 39.16
CA CYS A 103 -21.42 -17.17 38.76
C CYS A 103 -20.78 -18.44 39.33
N ALA A 104 -21.08 -18.80 40.60
CA ALA A 104 -20.59 -20.04 41.21
C ALA A 104 -21.15 -21.28 40.53
N ASP A 105 -22.46 -21.32 40.24
CA ASP A 105 -23.11 -22.41 39.47
C ASP A 105 -22.48 -22.60 38.09
N ILE A 106 -22.30 -21.51 37.36
CA ILE A 106 -21.68 -21.56 36.03
C ILE A 106 -20.25 -22.08 36.14
N GLN A 107 -19.47 -21.64 37.13
CA GLN A 107 -18.11 -22.12 37.35
C GLN A 107 -18.07 -23.62 37.65
N ASP A 108 -18.98 -24.13 38.47
CA ASP A 108 -19.07 -25.54 38.75
C ASP A 108 -19.43 -26.35 37.50
N ARG A 109 -20.39 -25.90 36.70
CA ARG A 109 -20.73 -26.54 35.43
C ARG A 109 -19.53 -26.58 34.47
N LEU A 110 -18.78 -25.48 34.32
CA LEU A 110 -17.58 -25.44 33.49
C LEU A 110 -16.47 -26.35 34.00
N THR A 111 -16.31 -26.45 35.34
CA THR A 111 -15.34 -27.36 35.96
C THR A 111 -15.67 -28.82 35.69
N HIS A 112 -16.94 -29.19 35.78
CA HIS A 112 -17.42 -30.52 35.40
C HIS A 112 -17.22 -30.80 33.94
N LEU A 113 -17.57 -29.86 33.03
CA LEU A 113 -17.36 -30.00 31.60
C LEU A 113 -15.91 -30.23 31.24
N ARG A 114 -15.00 -29.45 31.88
CA ARG A 114 -13.55 -29.56 31.66
C ARG A 114 -13.00 -30.92 32.05
N SER A 115 -13.55 -31.54 33.11
CA SER A 115 -13.12 -32.84 33.63
C SER A 115 -13.80 -34.02 32.91
N ASP A 116 -14.84 -33.80 32.11
CA ASP A 116 -15.56 -34.88 31.42
C ASP A 116 -14.76 -35.40 30.21
N LEU A 117 -14.18 -36.61 30.39
CA LEU A 117 -13.37 -37.26 29.35
C LEU A 117 -14.21 -37.74 28.14
N ASN A 118 -15.53 -37.86 28.30
CA ASN A 118 -16.45 -38.37 27.27
C ASN A 118 -17.21 -37.26 26.54
N ALA A 119 -16.97 -35.98 26.86
CA ALA A 119 -17.65 -34.88 26.19
C ALA A 119 -17.21 -34.76 24.74
N ASP A 120 -18.16 -34.92 23.81
CA ASP A 120 -17.92 -34.68 22.38
C ASP A 120 -17.98 -33.18 22.03
N GLU A 121 -17.58 -32.84 20.81
CA GLU A 121 -17.53 -31.45 20.33
C GLU A 121 -18.89 -30.75 20.42
N VAL A 122 -19.96 -31.43 20.08
CA VAL A 122 -21.33 -30.87 20.07
C VAL A 122 -21.74 -30.49 21.48
N ARG A 123 -21.49 -31.36 22.44
CA ARG A 123 -21.80 -31.10 23.86
C ARG A 123 -20.97 -29.98 24.44
N VAL A 124 -19.65 -30.00 24.19
CA VAL A 124 -18.77 -28.89 24.65
C VAL A 124 -19.25 -27.56 24.09
N MET A 125 -19.55 -27.50 22.78
CA MET A 125 -20.04 -26.27 22.16
C MET A 125 -21.40 -25.84 22.71
N CYS A 126 -22.31 -26.74 22.97
CA CYS A 126 -23.63 -26.44 23.54
C CYS A 126 -23.53 -25.90 24.97
N ASP A 127 -22.80 -26.63 25.86
CA ASP A 127 -22.70 -26.27 27.28
C ASP A 127 -22.00 -24.95 27.49
N LEU A 128 -20.94 -24.65 26.71
CA LEU A 128 -20.25 -23.35 26.77
C LEU A 128 -21.16 -22.20 26.34
N ARG A 129 -21.99 -22.36 25.33
CA ARG A 129 -22.90 -21.33 24.84
C ARG A 129 -24.08 -21.09 25.79
N GLN A 130 -24.58 -22.14 26.39
CA GLN A 130 -25.58 -22.01 27.46
C GLN A 130 -25.01 -21.26 28.66
N ALA A 131 -23.81 -21.61 29.11
CA ALA A 131 -23.12 -20.91 30.19
C ALA A 131 -22.89 -19.43 29.86
N LYS A 132 -22.56 -19.10 28.58
CA LYS A 132 -22.40 -17.70 28.13
C LYS A 132 -23.72 -16.93 28.24
N ARG A 133 -24.87 -17.51 27.82
CA ARG A 133 -26.16 -16.84 27.92
C ARG A 133 -26.57 -16.60 29.39
N ASP A 134 -26.37 -17.61 30.23
CA ASP A 134 -26.66 -17.55 31.65
C ASP A 134 -25.83 -16.48 32.34
N LEU A 135 -24.50 -16.45 32.09
CA LEU A 135 -23.63 -15.40 32.63
C LEU A 135 -24.03 -14.02 32.13
N SER A 136 -24.28 -13.86 30.83
CA SER A 136 -24.68 -12.55 30.27
C SER A 136 -25.89 -11.99 30.99
N LEU A 137 -26.87 -12.83 31.31
CA LEU A 137 -28.05 -12.44 32.04
C LEU A 137 -27.75 -12.08 33.53
N ALA A 138 -27.00 -12.92 34.22
CA ALA A 138 -26.66 -12.71 35.63
C ALA A 138 -25.85 -11.43 35.83
N VAL A 139 -24.81 -11.22 34.97
CA VAL A 139 -23.96 -10.03 35.05
C VAL A 139 -24.74 -8.77 34.63
N ALA A 140 -25.67 -8.86 33.64
CA ALA A 140 -26.53 -7.76 33.26
C ALA A 140 -27.44 -7.33 34.41
N ILE A 141 -28.03 -8.25 35.14
CA ILE A 141 -28.84 -7.95 36.33
C ILE A 141 -27.98 -7.23 37.36
N ALA A 142 -26.78 -7.73 37.66
CA ALA A 142 -25.88 -7.08 38.63
C ALA A 142 -25.45 -5.66 38.20
N ASP A 143 -25.28 -5.40 36.90
CA ASP A 143 -24.93 -4.10 36.34
C ASP A 143 -26.10 -3.13 36.31
N ILE A 144 -27.28 -3.58 35.90
CA ILE A 144 -28.48 -2.74 35.80
C ILE A 144 -28.98 -2.32 37.18
N THR A 145 -28.88 -3.22 38.16
CA THR A 145 -29.22 -2.97 39.57
C THR A 145 -28.14 -2.18 40.36
N ASN A 146 -26.97 -1.93 39.74
CA ASN A 146 -25.78 -1.33 40.33
C ASN A 146 -25.29 -2.08 41.63
N ILE A 147 -25.59 -3.36 41.78
CA ILE A 147 -25.10 -4.19 42.90
C ILE A 147 -23.61 -4.42 42.76
N TRP A 148 -23.14 -4.60 41.53
CA TRP A 148 -21.70 -4.73 41.23
C TRP A 148 -21.12 -3.44 40.66
N SER A 149 -19.86 -3.19 41.02
CA SER A 149 -19.05 -2.15 40.40
C SER A 149 -18.61 -2.61 38.97
N VAL A 150 -18.15 -1.66 38.17
CA VAL A 150 -17.62 -1.96 36.81
C VAL A 150 -16.47 -3.00 36.91
N GLU A 151 -15.64 -2.92 37.94
CA GLU A 151 -14.51 -3.82 38.15
C GLU A 151 -14.99 -5.25 38.46
N GLN A 152 -16.07 -5.41 39.24
CA GLN A 152 -16.64 -6.75 39.54
C GLN A 152 -17.29 -7.35 38.29
N ILE A 153 -18.01 -6.56 37.51
CA ILE A 153 -18.64 -6.96 36.25
C ILE A 153 -17.59 -7.45 35.27
N THR A 154 -16.58 -6.63 35.03
CA THR A 154 -15.53 -6.96 34.04
C THR A 154 -14.66 -8.13 34.50
N HIS A 155 -14.48 -8.28 35.79
CA HIS A 155 -13.78 -9.43 36.35
C HIS A 155 -14.58 -10.73 36.14
N ALA A 156 -15.90 -10.75 36.41
CA ALA A 156 -16.75 -11.92 36.17
C ALA A 156 -16.77 -12.36 34.68
N LEU A 157 -16.84 -11.38 33.78
CA LEU A 157 -16.77 -11.65 32.34
C LEU A 157 -15.40 -12.20 31.92
N SER A 158 -14.31 -11.69 32.48
CA SER A 158 -12.96 -12.15 32.18
C SER A 158 -12.66 -13.52 32.76
N ASP A 159 -13.08 -13.79 34.03
CA ASP A 159 -12.92 -15.10 34.63
C ASP A 159 -13.70 -16.20 33.89
N PHE A 160 -14.88 -15.85 33.39
CA PHE A 160 -15.65 -16.74 32.53
C PHE A 160 -14.93 -17.04 31.20
N ALA A 161 -14.34 -16.00 30.57
CA ALA A 161 -13.55 -16.17 29.37
C ALA A 161 -12.35 -17.09 29.59
N ASP A 162 -11.61 -16.90 30.70
CA ASP A 162 -10.48 -17.77 31.09
C ASP A 162 -10.94 -19.24 31.19
N LYS A 163 -12.06 -19.49 31.90
CA LYS A 163 -12.58 -20.86 32.13
C LYS A 163 -13.10 -21.50 30.84
N THR A 164 -13.78 -20.75 30.00
CA THR A 164 -14.24 -21.28 28.71
C THR A 164 -13.09 -21.59 27.75
N LEU A 165 -12.04 -20.73 27.76
CA LEU A 165 -10.79 -21.00 27.04
C LEU A 165 -10.09 -22.26 27.56
N SER A 166 -10.04 -22.45 28.89
CA SER A 166 -9.47 -23.67 29.50
C SER A 166 -10.27 -24.93 29.12
N CYS A 167 -11.62 -24.87 29.13
CA CYS A 167 -12.43 -25.97 28.66
C CYS A 167 -12.16 -26.31 27.18
N ALA A 168 -12.12 -25.30 26.32
CA ALA A 168 -11.86 -25.46 24.90
C ALA A 168 -10.44 -25.98 24.62
N ALA A 169 -9.44 -25.48 25.35
CA ALA A 169 -8.05 -25.93 25.26
C ALA A 169 -7.89 -27.38 25.71
N SER A 170 -8.48 -27.72 26.86
CA SER A 170 -8.47 -29.08 27.39
C SER A 170 -9.11 -30.08 26.41
N TYR A 171 -10.25 -29.71 25.82
CA TYR A 171 -10.90 -30.52 24.78
C TYR A 171 -10.01 -30.67 23.55
N ALA A 172 -9.44 -29.58 23.03
CA ALA A 172 -8.62 -29.60 21.82
C ALA A 172 -7.33 -30.42 22.01
N LEU A 173 -6.70 -30.34 23.19
CA LEU A 173 -5.51 -31.11 23.55
C LEU A 173 -5.81 -32.62 23.66
N ARG A 174 -6.91 -33.01 24.32
CA ARG A 174 -7.35 -34.42 24.37
C ARG A 174 -7.59 -34.96 22.96
N LYS A 175 -8.34 -34.27 22.15
CA LYS A 175 -8.60 -34.65 20.76
C LYS A 175 -7.32 -34.82 19.95
N ALA A 176 -6.30 -33.99 20.19
CA ALA A 176 -5.00 -34.13 19.55
C ALA A 176 -4.24 -35.35 20.07
N ALA A 177 -4.32 -35.65 21.35
CA ALA A 177 -3.70 -36.84 21.96
C ALA A 177 -4.37 -38.13 21.48
N ASP A 178 -5.70 -38.19 21.41
CA ASP A 178 -6.47 -39.33 20.88
C ASP A 178 -6.09 -39.65 19.43
N SER A 179 -5.77 -38.65 18.66
CA SER A 179 -5.27 -38.79 17.28
C SER A 179 -3.79 -39.19 17.16
N GLY A 180 -3.06 -39.31 18.27
CA GLY A 180 -1.63 -39.59 18.30
C GLY A 180 -0.74 -38.43 17.84
N ALA A 181 -1.28 -37.19 17.84
CA ALA A 181 -0.53 -36.02 17.38
C ALA A 181 0.45 -35.49 18.45
N ILE A 182 0.07 -35.59 19.73
CA ILE A 182 0.85 -35.22 20.91
C ILE A 182 0.67 -36.26 22.01
N THR A 183 1.54 -36.26 22.99
CA THR A 183 1.37 -37.06 24.21
C THR A 183 1.13 -36.11 25.38
N LEU A 184 0.07 -36.29 26.14
CA LEU A 184 -0.23 -35.50 27.31
C LEU A 184 0.57 -36.01 28.52
N ALA A 185 1.08 -35.10 29.34
CA ALA A 185 1.75 -35.45 30.58
C ALA A 185 0.75 -35.96 31.64
N TYR A 186 -0.48 -35.42 31.61
CA TYR A 186 -1.58 -35.77 32.52
C TYR A 186 -2.89 -35.81 31.71
N GLU A 187 -3.57 -36.96 31.72
CA GLU A 187 -4.83 -37.12 31.01
C GLU A 187 -6.00 -36.40 31.68
N ASP A 188 -5.97 -36.34 33.03
CA ASP A 188 -6.96 -35.65 33.85
C ASP A 188 -6.79 -34.11 33.84
N ASP A 189 -5.59 -33.61 33.57
CA ASP A 189 -5.29 -32.19 33.46
C ASP A 189 -4.45 -31.91 32.19
N PRO A 190 -5.06 -31.93 31.01
CA PRO A 190 -4.35 -31.89 29.71
C PRO A 190 -3.59 -30.58 29.44
N GLU A 191 -3.91 -29.51 30.16
CA GLU A 191 -3.24 -28.24 30.02
C GLU A 191 -1.90 -28.19 30.79
N ARG A 192 -1.79 -28.97 31.86
CA ARG A 192 -0.61 -28.99 32.73
C ARG A 192 0.59 -29.63 32.01
N ASP A 193 1.71 -28.91 32.07
CA ASP A 193 2.96 -29.30 31.42
C ASP A 193 2.77 -29.71 29.93
N SER A 194 1.79 -29.11 29.29
CA SER A 194 1.47 -29.33 27.85
C SER A 194 2.32 -28.48 26.92
N GLY A 195 2.98 -27.46 27.43
CA GLY A 195 3.67 -26.45 26.62
C GLY A 195 2.76 -25.62 25.73
N TYR A 196 1.43 -25.80 25.76
CA TYR A 196 0.48 -24.99 25.02
C TYR A 196 0.09 -23.76 25.82
N ILE A 197 0.48 -22.58 25.36
CA ILE A 197 0.35 -21.31 26.10
C ILE A 197 -0.69 -20.45 25.42
N ILE A 198 -1.67 -19.96 26.17
CA ILE A 198 -2.67 -19.01 25.71
C ILE A 198 -2.53 -17.74 26.57
N LEU A 199 -2.02 -16.67 25.96
CA LEU A 199 -1.98 -15.35 26.59
C LEU A 199 -3.22 -14.55 26.21
N GLY A 200 -3.94 -14.05 27.20
CA GLY A 200 -4.96 -13.03 27.03
C GLY A 200 -4.29 -11.66 26.94
N MET A 201 -4.72 -10.88 25.97
CA MET A 201 -4.23 -9.53 25.68
C MET A 201 -5.34 -8.50 25.90
N GLY A 202 -5.00 -7.23 25.81
CA GLY A 202 -5.96 -6.15 25.86
C GLY A 202 -6.89 -6.18 27.08
N LYS A 203 -8.19 -6.11 26.86
CA LYS A 203 -9.20 -6.15 27.96
C LYS A 203 -9.24 -7.49 28.69
N LEU A 204 -9.09 -8.61 27.96
CA LEU A 204 -9.04 -9.94 28.60
C LEU A 204 -7.80 -10.07 29.48
N GLY A 205 -6.63 -9.71 28.97
CA GLY A 205 -5.39 -9.79 29.75
C GLY A 205 -5.43 -8.93 31.00
N ALA A 206 -6.03 -7.75 30.93
CA ALA A 206 -6.23 -6.86 32.09
C ALA A 206 -7.30 -7.36 33.08
N GLY A 207 -8.11 -8.35 32.74
CA GLY A 207 -9.28 -8.72 33.54
C GLY A 207 -10.38 -7.64 33.47
N GLU A 208 -10.47 -6.92 32.36
CA GLU A 208 -11.38 -5.79 32.15
C GLU A 208 -12.33 -6.04 30.97
N LEU A 209 -12.72 -7.31 30.69
CA LEU A 209 -13.51 -7.69 29.52
C LEU A 209 -14.92 -7.08 29.56
N ASN A 210 -15.47 -6.74 28.39
CA ASN A 210 -16.84 -6.25 28.21
C ASN A 210 -17.81 -7.39 27.86
N TYR A 211 -19.14 -7.01 27.77
CA TYR A 211 -20.21 -7.95 27.40
C TYR A 211 -20.01 -8.61 26.05
N SER A 212 -19.74 -7.83 25.03
CA SER A 212 -19.60 -8.28 23.65
C SER A 212 -18.28 -7.83 23.04
N SER A 213 -17.19 -8.17 23.73
CA SER A 213 -15.83 -7.97 23.23
C SER A 213 -15.35 -9.19 22.47
N ASP A 214 -14.43 -8.95 21.53
CA ASP A 214 -13.51 -9.99 21.09
C ASP A 214 -12.55 -10.30 22.24
N ILE A 215 -12.06 -11.51 22.27
CA ILE A 215 -10.93 -11.90 23.12
C ILE A 215 -9.65 -11.88 22.30
N ASP A 216 -8.77 -10.95 22.63
CA ASP A 216 -7.46 -10.84 22.01
C ASP A 216 -6.52 -11.91 22.60
N LEU A 217 -5.98 -12.78 21.75
CA LEU A 217 -5.15 -13.90 22.20
C LEU A 217 -3.82 -13.96 21.44
N ILE A 218 -2.76 -14.33 22.16
CA ILE A 218 -1.51 -14.81 21.57
C ILE A 218 -1.36 -16.28 21.94
N ILE A 219 -1.24 -17.13 20.94
CA ILE A 219 -1.12 -18.57 21.13
C ILE A 219 0.29 -19.03 20.80
N LEU A 220 0.94 -19.59 21.81
CA LEU A 220 2.30 -20.07 21.71
C LEU A 220 2.39 -21.55 22.12
N PHE A 221 3.46 -22.21 21.72
CA PHE A 221 3.79 -23.54 22.20
C PHE A 221 5.28 -23.69 22.47
N ASP A 222 5.61 -24.44 23.51
CA ASP A 222 6.99 -24.73 23.85
C ASP A 222 7.37 -26.15 23.42
N PRO A 223 8.14 -26.30 22.33
CA PRO A 223 8.52 -27.60 21.81
C PRO A 223 9.48 -28.37 22.73
N GLU A 224 10.08 -27.76 23.74
CA GLU A 224 10.98 -28.41 24.69
C GLU A 224 10.21 -29.15 25.80
N VAL A 225 8.99 -28.67 26.11
CA VAL A 225 8.11 -29.30 27.12
C VAL A 225 7.32 -30.47 26.49
N ILE A 226 6.97 -30.36 25.24
CA ILE A 226 6.03 -31.27 24.57
C ILE A 226 6.68 -32.57 24.19
N GLN A 227 6.09 -33.69 24.62
CA GLN A 227 6.47 -35.01 24.14
C GLN A 227 5.72 -35.34 22.85
N SER A 228 6.46 -35.62 21.79
CA SER A 228 5.90 -36.01 20.47
C SER A 228 6.80 -37.00 19.77
N GLU A 229 6.20 -38.02 19.17
CA GLU A 229 6.91 -38.96 18.31
C GLU A 229 7.41 -38.32 17.01
N LYS A 230 6.87 -37.17 16.64
CA LYS A 230 7.20 -36.41 15.41
C LYS A 230 7.45 -34.92 15.67
N PRO A 231 8.59 -34.58 16.26
CA PRO A 231 8.91 -33.18 16.60
C PRO A 231 8.83 -32.21 15.39
N ALA A 232 9.14 -32.67 14.20
CA ALA A 232 9.08 -31.85 12.96
C ALA A 232 7.63 -31.44 12.57
N ASP A 233 6.63 -32.13 13.09
CA ASP A 233 5.22 -31.83 12.79
C ASP A 233 4.54 -30.96 13.85
N LEU A 234 5.21 -30.65 14.97
CA LEU A 234 4.62 -29.91 16.11
C LEU A 234 3.98 -28.59 15.67
N GLN A 235 4.62 -27.79 14.87
CA GLN A 235 4.07 -26.55 14.35
C GLN A 235 2.71 -26.74 13.70
N ARG A 236 2.58 -27.76 12.86
CA ARG A 236 1.32 -28.08 12.16
C ARG A 236 0.24 -28.57 13.14
N GLN A 237 0.65 -29.36 14.15
CA GLN A 237 -0.28 -29.88 15.15
C GLN A 237 -0.84 -28.74 16.03
N PHE A 238 -0.01 -27.83 16.50
CA PHE A 238 -0.48 -26.71 17.31
C PHE A 238 -1.34 -25.72 16.53
N VAL A 239 -1.07 -25.50 15.25
CA VAL A 239 -1.99 -24.76 14.37
C VAL A 239 -3.35 -25.46 14.27
N ARG A 240 -3.39 -26.80 14.23
CA ARG A 240 -4.65 -27.56 14.20
C ARG A 240 -5.39 -27.49 15.55
N ILE A 241 -4.68 -27.65 16.65
CA ILE A 241 -5.24 -27.51 18.01
C ILE A 241 -5.86 -26.13 18.17
N THR A 242 -5.14 -25.09 17.78
CA THR A 242 -5.61 -23.70 17.84
C THR A 242 -6.84 -23.46 16.96
N ARG A 243 -6.90 -24.03 15.75
CA ARG A 243 -8.10 -23.94 14.91
C ARG A 243 -9.32 -24.61 15.57
N ASN A 244 -9.12 -25.74 16.24
CA ASN A 244 -10.19 -26.41 16.97
C ASN A 244 -10.65 -25.55 18.16
N LEU A 245 -9.75 -24.95 18.90
CA LEU A 245 -10.07 -24.01 20.00
C LEU A 245 -10.89 -22.83 19.48
N VAL A 246 -10.41 -22.16 18.44
CA VAL A 246 -11.13 -21.03 17.79
C VAL A 246 -12.51 -21.46 17.34
N LYS A 247 -12.63 -22.64 16.70
CA LYS A 247 -13.92 -23.19 16.27
C LYS A 247 -14.88 -23.34 17.45
N VAL A 248 -14.45 -23.93 18.55
CA VAL A 248 -15.28 -24.12 19.76
C VAL A 248 -15.76 -22.77 20.30
N MET A 249 -14.89 -21.75 20.32
CA MET A 249 -15.21 -20.44 20.89
C MET A 249 -16.06 -19.56 19.99
N ASP A 250 -15.78 -19.50 18.68
CA ASP A 250 -16.29 -18.46 17.78
C ASP A 250 -17.39 -18.95 16.83
N GLU A 251 -17.47 -20.26 16.49
CA GLU A 251 -18.45 -20.75 15.54
C GLU A 251 -19.89 -20.50 16.03
N ARG A 252 -20.70 -19.86 15.18
CA ARG A 252 -22.12 -19.62 15.48
C ARG A 252 -22.95 -20.87 15.24
N THR A 253 -23.59 -21.36 16.31
CA THR A 253 -24.57 -22.45 16.27
C THR A 253 -25.98 -21.94 16.55
N ALA A 254 -26.97 -22.86 16.64
CA ALA A 254 -28.32 -22.53 17.11
C ALA A 254 -28.32 -21.92 18.54
N ASP A 255 -27.31 -22.27 19.35
CA ASP A 255 -27.13 -21.76 20.71
C ASP A 255 -26.31 -20.44 20.79
N GLY A 256 -25.87 -19.88 19.64
CA GLY A 256 -25.05 -18.68 19.58
C GLY A 256 -23.55 -19.00 19.48
N TYR A 257 -22.71 -18.18 20.07
CA TYR A 257 -21.26 -18.32 20.16
C TYR A 257 -20.78 -18.04 21.59
N VAL A 258 -19.54 -18.39 21.91
CA VAL A 258 -18.97 -18.10 23.24
C VAL A 258 -18.29 -16.74 23.24
N PHE A 259 -17.20 -16.60 22.47
CA PHE A 259 -16.51 -15.33 22.21
C PHE A 259 -15.93 -15.33 20.79
N ARG A 260 -15.97 -14.16 20.14
CA ARG A 260 -15.16 -13.90 18.95
C ARG A 260 -13.69 -13.86 19.36
N THR A 261 -12.82 -14.47 18.55
CA THR A 261 -11.38 -14.59 18.87
C THR A 261 -10.54 -13.77 17.91
N ASP A 262 -9.63 -12.94 18.47
CA ASP A 262 -8.67 -12.17 17.68
C ASP A 262 -7.24 -12.63 17.96
N LEU A 263 -6.56 -13.12 16.90
CA LEU A 263 -5.18 -13.63 16.97
C LEU A 263 -4.17 -12.67 16.31
N ARG A 264 -4.58 -11.43 15.99
CA ARG A 264 -3.74 -10.47 15.23
C ARG A 264 -2.60 -9.86 16.05
N LEU A 265 -2.63 -9.94 17.38
CA LEU A 265 -1.57 -9.43 18.25
C LEU A 265 -0.35 -10.37 18.38
N ARG A 266 -0.38 -11.55 17.74
CA ARG A 266 0.76 -12.46 17.73
C ARG A 266 1.97 -11.86 16.99
N PRO A 267 3.21 -12.31 17.29
CA PRO A 267 4.41 -11.85 16.59
C PRO A 267 4.26 -11.94 15.08
N ASP A 268 4.38 -10.82 14.37
CA ASP A 268 4.27 -10.69 12.92
C ASP A 268 3.10 -11.49 12.29
N PRO A 269 1.84 -11.05 12.48
CA PRO A 269 0.65 -11.83 12.11
C PRO A 269 0.52 -12.14 10.61
N SER A 270 1.25 -11.46 9.77
CA SER A 270 1.22 -11.66 8.33
C SER A 270 2.27 -12.66 7.83
N ALA A 271 3.30 -12.97 8.63
CA ALA A 271 4.34 -13.94 8.29
C ALA A 271 4.32 -15.18 9.18
N THR A 272 3.65 -15.13 10.35
CA THR A 272 3.62 -16.24 11.30
C THR A 272 2.28 -16.97 11.30
N PRO A 273 2.28 -18.30 11.54
CA PRO A 273 1.06 -19.07 11.72
C PRO A 273 0.33 -18.64 13.02
N ILE A 274 -0.92 -19.10 13.18
CA ILE A 274 -1.78 -18.72 14.31
C ILE A 274 -1.32 -19.26 15.67
N ALA A 275 -0.44 -20.26 15.70
CA ALA A 275 0.31 -20.71 16.88
C ALA A 275 1.79 -20.57 16.56
N VAL A 276 2.57 -19.96 17.43
CA VAL A 276 4.01 -19.66 17.23
C VAL A 276 4.82 -20.39 18.31
N SER A 277 6.01 -20.89 17.97
CA SER A 277 6.87 -21.47 19.01
C SER A 277 7.43 -20.36 19.93
N VAL A 278 7.67 -20.70 21.20
CA VAL A 278 8.25 -19.78 22.19
C VAL A 278 9.57 -19.21 21.67
N GLN A 279 10.44 -20.05 21.11
CA GLN A 279 11.75 -19.62 20.57
C GLN A 279 11.60 -18.61 19.42
N ALA A 280 10.62 -18.79 18.54
CA ALA A 280 10.37 -17.84 17.44
C ALA A 280 9.82 -16.51 17.97
N ALA A 281 8.97 -16.55 18.99
CA ALA A 281 8.47 -15.35 19.65
C ALA A 281 9.58 -14.58 20.40
N GLU A 282 10.48 -15.30 21.08
CA GLU A 282 11.64 -14.71 21.76
C GLU A 282 12.54 -13.98 20.75
N VAL A 283 12.95 -14.65 19.68
CA VAL A 283 13.75 -14.03 18.62
C VAL A 283 13.07 -12.79 18.03
N TYR A 284 11.76 -12.84 17.85
CA TYR A 284 11.00 -11.70 17.36
C TYR A 284 11.03 -10.51 18.31
N TYR A 285 10.70 -10.71 19.59
CA TYR A 285 10.64 -9.62 20.56
C TYR A 285 12.02 -9.04 20.90
N GLU A 286 13.09 -9.86 20.82
CA GLU A 286 14.46 -9.37 21.00
C GLU A 286 14.94 -8.49 19.83
N SER A 287 14.58 -8.85 18.60
CA SER A 287 15.16 -8.24 17.40
C SER A 287 14.25 -7.28 16.65
N LEU A 288 12.94 -7.53 16.65
CA LEU A 288 11.95 -6.84 15.82
C LEU A 288 10.80 -6.19 16.60
N GLY A 289 10.66 -6.54 17.90
CA GLY A 289 9.56 -6.07 18.75
C GLY A 289 9.40 -4.55 18.76
N GLN A 290 8.17 -4.07 18.54
CA GLN A 290 7.83 -2.67 18.39
C GLN A 290 7.43 -2.01 19.71
N ASN A 291 7.50 -0.67 19.79
CA ASN A 291 7.12 0.07 21.01
C ASN A 291 5.62 -0.06 21.33
N TRP A 292 4.75 -0.15 20.32
CA TRP A 292 3.33 -0.39 20.55
C TRP A 292 3.04 -1.79 21.10
N GLU A 293 3.84 -2.80 20.73
CA GLU A 293 3.74 -4.16 21.31
C GLU A 293 4.15 -4.17 22.77
N ARG A 294 5.16 -3.35 23.14
CA ARG A 294 5.50 -3.15 24.57
C ARG A 294 4.31 -2.62 25.36
N ALA A 295 3.59 -1.63 24.82
CA ALA A 295 2.37 -1.12 25.44
C ALA A 295 1.27 -2.20 25.53
N ALA A 296 1.06 -2.98 24.48
CA ALA A 296 0.09 -4.09 24.49
C ALA A 296 0.46 -5.17 25.50
N MET A 297 1.75 -5.51 25.62
CA MET A 297 2.25 -6.52 26.56
C MET A 297 2.12 -6.14 28.04
N ILE A 298 1.91 -4.85 28.39
CA ILE A 298 1.57 -4.45 29.76
C ILE A 298 0.35 -5.22 30.28
N LYS A 299 -0.60 -5.48 29.40
CA LYS A 299 -1.86 -6.18 29.71
C LYS A 299 -1.81 -7.69 29.45
N ALA A 300 -0.66 -8.25 29.05
CA ALA A 300 -0.53 -9.67 28.76
C ALA A 300 -0.60 -10.52 30.03
N ARG A 301 -1.38 -11.61 29.99
CA ARG A 301 -1.57 -12.56 31.10
C ARG A 301 -1.83 -13.98 30.56
N PRO A 302 -1.23 -15.03 31.12
CA PRO A 302 -1.65 -16.41 30.84
C PRO A 302 -3.10 -16.63 31.28
N VAL A 303 -3.96 -17.08 30.38
CA VAL A 303 -5.41 -17.25 30.63
C VAL A 303 -5.86 -18.71 30.54
N ALA A 304 -5.18 -19.53 29.77
CA ALA A 304 -5.46 -20.96 29.63
C ALA A 304 -4.20 -21.68 29.10
N GLY A 305 -4.29 -23.01 28.97
CA GLY A 305 -3.17 -23.85 28.59
C GLY A 305 -2.17 -24.03 29.74
N ASP A 306 -0.89 -24.15 29.42
CA ASP A 306 0.17 -24.30 30.42
C ASP A 306 0.47 -22.97 31.09
N LEU A 307 -0.26 -22.69 32.19
CA LEU A 307 -0.13 -21.44 32.93
C LEU A 307 1.27 -21.23 33.52
N LYS A 308 1.99 -22.32 33.83
CA LYS A 308 3.36 -22.25 34.37
C LYS A 308 4.33 -21.81 33.27
N ALA A 309 4.27 -22.41 32.11
CA ALA A 309 5.07 -22.04 30.97
C ALA A 309 4.72 -20.58 30.51
N GLY A 310 3.43 -20.24 30.51
CA GLY A 310 2.96 -18.89 30.21
C GLY A 310 3.47 -17.84 31.18
N THR A 311 3.53 -18.15 32.50
CA THR A 311 4.09 -17.24 33.51
C THR A 311 5.59 -17.04 33.31
N ALA A 312 6.34 -18.11 33.04
CA ALA A 312 7.77 -18.04 32.76
C ALA A 312 8.06 -17.16 31.52
N LEU A 313 7.23 -17.26 30.51
CA LEU A 313 7.31 -16.41 29.30
C LEU A 313 7.05 -14.93 29.64
N ILE A 314 6.03 -14.60 30.43
CA ILE A 314 5.76 -13.21 30.84
C ILE A 314 6.93 -12.65 31.66
N ASP A 315 7.54 -13.47 32.54
CA ASP A 315 8.73 -13.08 33.30
C ASP A 315 9.91 -12.77 32.37
N TRP A 316 10.10 -13.57 31.33
CA TRP A 316 11.11 -13.33 30.29
C TRP A 316 10.82 -12.04 29.51
N LEU A 317 9.56 -11.80 29.09
CA LEU A 317 9.13 -10.59 28.40
C LEU A 317 9.27 -9.31 29.23
N THR A 318 9.46 -9.40 30.53
CA THR A 318 9.67 -8.26 31.44
C THR A 318 10.82 -7.36 30.97
N SER A 319 11.90 -7.94 30.44
CA SER A 319 13.05 -7.20 29.91
C SER A 319 12.72 -6.43 28.62
N PHE A 320 11.85 -6.96 27.80
CA PHE A 320 11.35 -6.32 26.59
C PHE A 320 10.41 -5.16 26.92
N VAL A 321 9.45 -5.36 27.82
CA VAL A 321 8.43 -4.37 28.18
C VAL A 321 9.01 -3.23 29.01
N TRP A 322 9.77 -3.54 30.07
CA TRP A 322 10.20 -2.61 31.13
C TRP A 322 11.68 -2.28 31.02
N ARG A 323 12.06 -1.35 30.15
CA ARG A 323 13.44 -0.92 30.00
C ARG A 323 13.85 0.05 31.10
N LYS A 324 15.01 -0.20 31.75
CA LYS A 324 15.53 0.65 32.85
C LYS A 324 15.99 2.02 32.40
N ASN A 325 16.51 2.14 31.19
CA ASN A 325 16.91 3.42 30.62
C ASN A 325 15.77 3.99 29.81
N LEU A 326 15.42 5.24 30.09
CA LEU A 326 14.50 6.02 29.26
C LEU A 326 15.08 6.07 27.86
N ASP A 327 14.45 5.34 26.97
CA ASP A 327 14.68 5.48 25.54
C ASP A 327 13.87 6.69 25.08
N PHE A 328 14.54 7.86 25.03
CA PHE A 328 13.90 9.09 24.50
C PHE A 328 13.33 8.89 23.10
N GLU A 329 13.87 7.91 22.36
CA GLU A 329 13.32 7.52 21.06
C GLU A 329 11.98 6.80 21.20
N ALA A 330 11.81 5.92 22.18
CA ALA A 330 10.51 5.26 22.44
C ALA A 330 9.44 6.27 22.88
N ILE A 331 9.80 7.28 23.66
CA ILE A 331 8.91 8.37 24.03
C ILE A 331 8.54 9.20 22.77
N ARG A 332 9.51 9.51 21.92
CA ARG A 332 9.25 10.19 20.65
C ARG A 332 8.37 9.37 19.71
N ASP A 333 8.53 8.05 19.64
CA ASP A 333 7.65 7.16 18.85
C ASP A 333 6.22 7.21 19.38
N ILE A 334 6.04 7.14 20.69
CA ILE A 334 4.74 7.29 21.34
C ILE A 334 4.15 8.68 21.05
N HIS A 335 4.97 9.73 21.11
CA HIS A 335 4.58 11.09 20.78
C HIS A 335 4.33 11.29 19.26
N SER A 336 5.04 10.57 18.39
CA SER A 336 4.83 10.65 16.93
C SER A 336 3.53 9.97 16.51
N ILE A 337 3.20 8.83 17.12
CA ILE A 337 1.92 8.14 16.97
C ILE A 337 0.77 9.09 17.33
N LYS A 338 0.91 9.84 18.42
CA LYS A 338 -0.11 10.82 18.83
C LYS A 338 -0.14 12.04 17.91
N ARG A 339 0.99 12.55 17.46
CA ARG A 339 0.99 13.69 16.53
C ARG A 339 0.21 13.37 15.26
N GLN A 340 0.28 12.13 14.78
CA GLN A 340 -0.57 11.63 13.69
C GLN A 340 -2.06 11.68 14.07
N ILE A 341 -2.40 11.37 15.32
CA ILE A 341 -3.76 11.41 15.84
C ILE A 341 -4.24 12.86 16.04
N ASN A 342 -3.37 13.79 16.45
CA ASN A 342 -3.75 15.15 16.87
C ASN A 342 -3.50 16.26 15.84
N ALA A 343 -2.61 16.09 14.86
CA ALA A 343 -2.25 17.15 13.89
C ALA A 343 -3.45 17.68 13.09
N HIS A 344 -4.61 17.03 13.17
CA HIS A 344 -5.78 17.31 12.37
C HIS A 344 -7.06 17.55 13.15
N ARG A 345 -6.96 17.63 14.49
CA ARG A 345 -8.11 17.96 15.35
C ARG A 345 -8.40 19.48 15.39
N GLY A 346 -8.49 20.09 14.23
CA GLY A 346 -8.88 21.49 14.10
C GLY A 346 -10.37 21.66 14.43
N GLY A 347 -10.66 22.22 15.60
CA GLY A 347 -11.85 23.06 15.81
C GLY A 347 -13.23 22.41 15.88
N ASN A 348 -13.42 21.10 15.86
CA ASN A 348 -14.73 20.50 15.96
C ASN A 348 -15.09 20.20 17.42
N THR A 349 -16.22 20.75 17.87
CA THR A 349 -16.89 20.38 19.13
C THR A 349 -17.20 18.89 19.13
N ILE A 350 -16.97 18.21 20.27
CA ILE A 350 -17.35 16.80 20.44
C ILE A 350 -18.87 16.72 20.22
N ALA A 351 -19.31 16.00 19.17
CA ALA A 351 -20.71 15.77 18.90
C ALA A 351 -21.19 14.54 19.68
N LEU A 352 -22.39 14.60 20.24
CA LEU A 352 -22.99 13.49 20.98
C LEU A 352 -23.46 12.37 20.02
N ALA A 353 -24.18 12.75 18.98
CA ALA A 353 -24.75 11.82 17.99
C ALA A 353 -23.62 11.16 17.16
N GLY A 354 -23.65 9.83 17.12
CA GLY A 354 -22.66 9.07 16.38
C GLY A 354 -21.26 9.05 17.00
N HIS A 355 -21.07 9.55 18.23
CA HIS A 355 -19.76 9.55 18.87
C HIS A 355 -19.29 8.13 19.24
N ASN A 356 -18.05 7.81 18.90
CA ASN A 356 -17.42 6.57 19.30
C ASN A 356 -16.76 6.73 20.67
N ILE A 357 -17.36 6.15 21.71
CA ILE A 357 -16.92 6.30 23.11
C ILE A 357 -15.61 5.58 23.42
N LYS A 358 -15.14 4.67 22.55
CA LYS A 358 -13.86 3.95 22.71
C LYS A 358 -12.75 4.68 21.97
N LEU A 359 -12.93 4.95 20.68
CA LEU A 359 -11.89 5.48 19.78
C LEU A 359 -11.98 6.99 19.58
N GLY A 360 -13.16 7.56 19.80
CA GLY A 360 -13.40 8.98 19.63
C GLY A 360 -12.66 9.82 20.67
N ARG A 361 -12.69 11.11 20.45
CA ARG A 361 -12.03 12.14 21.29
C ARG A 361 -12.55 12.10 22.72
N GLY A 362 -11.66 12.03 23.70
CA GLY A 362 -12.01 11.84 25.12
C GLY A 362 -12.47 10.43 25.48
N GLY A 363 -12.30 9.43 24.57
CA GLY A 363 -12.79 8.07 24.77
C GLY A 363 -11.91 7.18 25.65
N ILE A 364 -12.38 5.96 25.85
CA ILE A 364 -11.75 4.96 26.74
C ILE A 364 -10.28 4.72 26.34
N ARG A 365 -9.99 4.66 25.03
CA ARG A 365 -8.64 4.40 24.52
C ARG A 365 -7.64 5.50 24.90
N GLU A 366 -8.07 6.74 25.04
CA GLU A 366 -7.21 7.84 25.47
C GLU A 366 -6.82 7.68 26.95
N ILE A 367 -7.73 7.20 27.79
CA ILE A 367 -7.42 6.88 29.19
C ILE A 367 -6.43 5.74 29.31
N GLU A 368 -6.67 4.64 28.59
CA GLU A 368 -5.77 3.48 28.57
C GLU A 368 -4.38 3.86 28.05
N PHE A 369 -4.32 4.63 26.97
CA PHE A 369 -3.06 5.07 26.37
C PHE A 369 -2.29 6.05 27.30
N PHE A 370 -3.00 6.99 27.93
CA PHE A 370 -2.41 7.87 28.95
C PHE A 370 -1.73 7.05 30.03
N THR A 371 -2.45 6.08 30.59
CA THR A 371 -1.98 5.23 31.68
C THR A 371 -0.78 4.39 31.25
N GLN A 372 -0.86 3.69 30.13
CA GLN A 372 0.22 2.84 29.60
C GLN A 372 1.47 3.63 29.24
N THR A 373 1.32 4.84 28.73
CA THR A 373 2.45 5.73 28.43
C THR A 373 3.20 6.10 29.70
N GLN A 374 2.50 6.49 30.75
CA GLN A 374 3.12 6.78 32.05
C GLN A 374 3.80 5.53 32.64
N GLN A 375 3.18 4.37 32.51
CA GLN A 375 3.79 3.11 32.96
C GLN A 375 5.07 2.77 32.19
N LEU A 376 5.12 2.96 30.87
CA LEU A 376 6.32 2.71 30.08
C LEU A 376 7.47 3.67 30.43
N ILE A 377 7.14 4.91 30.78
CA ILE A 377 8.12 5.93 31.19
C ILE A 377 8.75 5.56 32.54
N TRP A 378 7.95 5.16 33.50
CA TRP A 378 8.40 5.03 34.90
C TRP A 378 8.57 3.60 35.40
N GLY A 379 7.82 2.64 34.80
CA GLY A 379 7.75 1.24 35.30
C GLY A 379 9.05 0.44 35.09
N GLY A 380 9.98 0.93 34.22
CA GLY A 380 11.30 0.33 34.14
C GLY A 380 12.14 0.48 35.39
N ARG A 381 11.93 1.57 36.16
CA ARG A 381 12.66 1.88 37.42
C ARG A 381 11.82 1.57 38.65
N THR A 382 10.51 1.66 38.58
CA THR A 382 9.57 1.51 39.69
C THR A 382 8.64 0.33 39.40
N GLN A 383 8.90 -0.83 40.03
CA GLN A 383 8.15 -2.08 39.73
C GLN A 383 6.68 -2.01 40.16
N GLU A 384 6.38 -1.24 41.21
CA GLU A 384 5.03 -1.04 41.74
C GLU A 384 4.05 -0.47 40.70
N LEU A 385 4.58 0.27 39.73
CA LEU A 385 3.78 0.86 38.61
C LEU A 385 3.35 -0.14 37.53
N ARG A 386 3.85 -1.39 37.59
CA ARG A 386 3.57 -2.44 36.61
C ARG A 386 2.23 -3.11 36.89
N LYS A 387 1.16 -2.32 36.97
CA LYS A 387 -0.21 -2.81 37.16
C LYS A 387 -0.82 -3.15 35.85
N ILE A 388 -1.57 -4.24 35.77
CA ILE A 388 -2.23 -4.70 34.53
C ILE A 388 -3.55 -3.96 34.33
N LYS A 389 -4.30 -3.68 35.39
CA LYS A 389 -5.60 -2.99 35.36
C LYS A 389 -5.41 -1.48 35.28
N THR A 390 -6.22 -0.84 34.43
CA THR A 390 -6.16 0.60 34.16
C THR A 390 -6.37 1.45 35.40
N VAL A 391 -7.40 1.14 36.18
CA VAL A 391 -7.73 1.89 37.42
C VAL A 391 -6.66 1.74 38.47
N ASP A 392 -6.14 0.52 38.69
CA ASP A 392 -5.07 0.26 39.64
C ASP A 392 -3.77 0.97 39.25
N ALA A 393 -3.50 1.04 37.93
CA ALA A 393 -2.33 1.74 37.42
C ALA A 393 -2.44 3.26 37.62
N LEU A 394 -3.60 3.87 37.35
CA LEU A 394 -3.84 5.29 37.64
C LEU A 394 -3.66 5.61 39.14
N ALA A 395 -4.21 4.79 40.02
CA ALA A 395 -4.07 4.96 41.48
C ALA A 395 -2.60 4.88 41.90
N THR A 396 -1.86 3.86 41.45
CA THR A 396 -0.45 3.68 41.81
C THR A 396 0.44 4.77 41.22
N LEU A 397 0.13 5.29 40.01
CA LEU A 397 0.84 6.44 39.44
C LEU A 397 0.68 7.70 40.29
N ALA A 398 -0.52 7.94 40.84
CA ALA A 398 -0.76 9.05 41.78
C ALA A 398 -0.06 8.84 43.14
N GLU A 399 -0.11 7.63 43.71
CA GLU A 399 0.60 7.28 44.95
C GLU A 399 2.11 7.51 44.89
N HIS A 400 2.70 7.30 43.70
CA HIS A 400 4.11 7.53 43.42
C HIS A 400 4.42 8.94 42.85
N GLU A 401 3.48 9.87 42.94
CA GLU A 401 3.65 11.27 42.49
C GLU A 401 4.07 11.40 41.00
N ARG A 402 3.59 10.52 40.12
CA ARG A 402 3.83 10.55 38.68
C ARG A 402 2.75 11.29 37.91
N ILE A 403 1.56 11.34 38.49
CA ILE A 403 0.42 12.15 38.04
C ILE A 403 -0.22 12.82 39.25
N ASP A 404 -0.89 13.91 39.03
CA ASP A 404 -1.66 14.59 40.10
C ASP A 404 -2.81 13.69 40.57
N PRO A 405 -3.10 13.59 41.88
CA PRO A 405 -4.21 12.82 42.40
C PRO A 405 -5.58 13.22 41.84
N SER A 406 -5.77 14.49 41.49
CA SER A 406 -7.01 14.96 40.83
C SER A 406 -7.18 14.37 39.46
N VAL A 407 -6.08 14.29 38.68
CA VAL A 407 -6.05 13.67 37.34
C VAL A 407 -6.41 12.19 37.42
N ALA A 408 -5.79 11.45 38.39
CA ALA A 408 -6.11 10.04 38.58
C ALA A 408 -7.61 9.83 38.93
N THR A 409 -8.16 10.70 39.77
CA THR A 409 -9.57 10.64 40.17
C THR A 409 -10.52 10.93 39.02
N GLU A 410 -10.27 11.97 38.23
CA GLU A 410 -11.09 12.37 37.12
C GLU A 410 -11.01 11.35 35.97
N MET A 411 -9.83 10.83 35.65
CA MET A 411 -9.62 9.78 34.66
C MET A 411 -10.33 8.47 35.06
N THR A 412 -10.21 8.06 36.32
CA THR A 412 -10.87 6.86 36.85
C THR A 412 -12.40 6.99 36.82
N THR A 413 -12.92 8.16 37.20
CA THR A 413 -14.37 8.43 37.18
C THR A 413 -14.90 8.41 35.75
N SER A 414 -14.18 9.04 34.84
CA SER A 414 -14.54 9.05 33.43
C SER A 414 -14.42 7.65 32.79
N TYR A 415 -13.39 6.88 33.16
CA TYR A 415 -13.24 5.49 32.71
C TYR A 415 -14.45 4.65 33.11
N ARG A 416 -14.83 4.66 34.38
CA ARG A 416 -16.00 3.92 34.87
C ARG A 416 -17.29 4.33 34.20
N PHE A 417 -17.49 5.63 34.01
CA PHE A 417 -18.68 6.15 33.32
C PHE A 417 -18.74 5.66 31.86
N LEU A 418 -17.68 5.85 31.10
CA LEU A 418 -17.61 5.43 29.71
C LEU A 418 -17.75 3.91 29.54
N ARG A 419 -17.19 3.11 30.48
CA ARG A 419 -17.37 1.66 30.50
C ARG A 419 -18.84 1.27 30.73
N ARG A 420 -19.56 1.96 31.61
CA ARG A 420 -21.00 1.74 31.80
C ARG A 420 -21.80 2.06 30.55
N VAL A 421 -21.46 3.15 29.85
CA VAL A 421 -22.09 3.48 28.56
C VAL A 421 -21.81 2.38 27.53
N GLU A 422 -20.57 1.92 27.46
CA GLU A 422 -20.16 0.82 26.57
C GLU A 422 -20.94 -0.50 26.86
N HIS A 423 -21.13 -0.82 28.15
CA HIS A 423 -21.91 -2.00 28.56
C HIS A 423 -23.35 -1.90 28.07
N ARG A 424 -24.03 -0.75 28.28
CA ARG A 424 -25.41 -0.59 27.81
C ARG A 424 -25.55 -0.70 26.30
N LEU A 425 -24.63 -0.11 25.55
CA LEU A 425 -24.62 -0.24 24.07
C LEU A 425 -24.51 -1.70 23.63
N GLN A 426 -23.66 -2.48 24.28
CA GLN A 426 -23.43 -3.89 23.93
C GLN A 426 -24.55 -4.81 24.42
N MET A 427 -25.16 -4.52 25.57
CA MET A 427 -26.27 -5.32 26.11
C MET A 427 -27.51 -5.32 25.23
N VAL A 428 -27.76 -4.29 24.42
CA VAL A 428 -28.97 -4.20 23.62
C VAL A 428 -29.14 -5.42 22.71
N ASN A 429 -28.11 -5.77 21.95
CA ASN A 429 -28.15 -6.83 20.92
C ASN A 429 -26.94 -7.77 20.88
N ASP A 430 -26.14 -7.85 21.94
CA ASP A 430 -24.84 -8.55 21.96
C ASP A 430 -23.96 -8.16 20.76
N ALA A 431 -23.96 -6.86 20.44
CA ALA A 431 -23.18 -6.32 19.33
C ALA A 431 -21.89 -5.67 19.81
N GLN A 432 -20.79 -5.89 19.07
CA GLN A 432 -19.51 -5.21 19.30
C GLN A 432 -19.60 -3.77 18.80
N THR A 433 -20.35 -2.93 19.52
CA THR A 433 -20.50 -1.52 19.19
C THR A 433 -19.95 -0.63 20.27
N HIS A 434 -19.34 0.47 19.84
CA HIS A 434 -18.82 1.52 20.72
C HIS A 434 -19.33 2.90 20.27
N THR A 435 -20.20 2.93 19.27
CA THR A 435 -20.70 4.15 18.67
C THR A 435 -22.12 4.41 19.15
N LEU A 436 -22.36 5.63 19.65
CA LEU A 436 -23.67 6.08 20.03
C LEU A 436 -24.59 6.18 18.79
N PRO A 437 -25.88 5.93 18.93
CA PRO A 437 -26.82 6.17 17.85
C PRO A 437 -26.72 7.60 17.29
N ALA A 438 -26.88 7.71 15.98
CA ALA A 438 -26.84 9.01 15.31
C ALA A 438 -28.19 9.76 15.39
N ASP A 439 -29.27 9.03 15.59
CA ASP A 439 -30.61 9.55 15.69
C ASP A 439 -31.04 9.83 17.15
N HIS A 440 -31.95 10.77 17.34
CA HIS A 440 -32.41 11.20 18.68
C HIS A 440 -33.16 10.08 19.41
N GLU A 441 -33.92 9.24 18.71
CA GLU A 441 -34.70 8.17 19.34
C GLU A 441 -33.78 7.11 19.92
N GLY A 442 -32.77 6.68 19.16
CA GLY A 442 -31.77 5.74 19.63
C GLY A 442 -30.96 6.27 20.81
N LEU A 443 -30.53 7.55 20.75
CA LEU A 443 -29.85 8.21 21.88
C LEU A 443 -30.72 8.23 23.12
N ASN A 444 -32.02 8.53 22.97
CA ASN A 444 -32.95 8.56 24.11
C ASN A 444 -33.15 7.17 24.72
N LYS A 445 -33.18 6.10 23.89
CA LYS A 445 -33.26 4.72 24.42
C LYS A 445 -32.02 4.36 25.25
N ILE A 446 -30.84 4.78 24.83
CA ILE A 446 -29.61 4.54 25.60
C ILE A 446 -29.56 5.39 26.89
N ALA A 447 -30.02 6.66 26.83
CA ALA A 447 -30.11 7.51 28.00
C ALA A 447 -31.03 6.89 29.06
N ILE A 448 -32.22 6.43 28.67
CA ILE A 448 -33.18 5.75 29.55
C ILE A 448 -32.56 4.47 30.12
N PHE A 449 -31.89 3.65 29.31
CA PHE A 449 -31.26 2.43 29.76
C PHE A 449 -30.08 2.67 30.73
N LEU A 450 -29.45 3.85 30.71
CA LEU A 450 -28.47 4.32 31.68
C LEU A 450 -29.12 4.91 32.96
N GLY A 451 -30.45 5.08 33.01
CA GLY A 451 -31.20 5.63 34.11
C GLY A 451 -31.35 7.15 34.07
N TYR A 452 -31.12 7.80 32.93
CA TYR A 452 -31.39 9.24 32.75
C TYR A 452 -32.83 9.49 32.33
N GLU A 453 -33.35 10.63 32.75
CA GLU A 453 -34.72 11.03 32.38
C GLU A 453 -34.86 11.44 30.91
N ASN A 454 -33.79 11.99 30.32
CA ASN A 454 -33.77 12.46 28.95
C ASN A 454 -32.36 12.47 28.36
N THR A 455 -32.27 12.68 27.04
CA THR A 455 -31.03 12.71 26.27
C THR A 455 -30.12 13.89 26.65
N GLU A 456 -30.70 15.02 27.06
CA GLU A 456 -29.98 16.24 27.41
C GLU A 456 -29.13 16.04 28.65
N MET A 457 -29.69 15.49 29.74
CA MET A 457 -28.95 15.18 30.97
C MET A 457 -27.84 14.16 30.73
N PHE A 458 -28.11 13.11 29.96
CA PHE A 458 -27.09 12.13 29.55
C PHE A 458 -25.97 12.80 28.73
N GLY A 459 -26.36 13.67 27.77
CA GLY A 459 -25.43 14.40 26.93
C GLY A 459 -24.50 15.32 27.68
N GLU A 460 -25.01 16.07 28.67
CA GLU A 460 -24.19 16.94 29.52
C GLU A 460 -23.14 16.16 30.31
N ASP A 461 -23.56 15.06 30.95
CA ASP A 461 -22.65 14.20 31.71
C ASP A 461 -21.59 13.54 30.83
N LEU A 462 -21.99 12.98 29.68
CA LEU A 462 -21.06 12.37 28.75
C LEU A 462 -20.04 13.37 28.23
N LEU A 463 -20.48 14.54 27.76
CA LEU A 463 -19.60 15.60 27.27
C LEU A 463 -18.63 16.10 28.35
N ARG A 464 -19.04 16.15 29.59
CA ARG A 464 -18.17 16.50 30.72
C ARG A 464 -17.04 15.47 30.88
N HIS A 465 -17.36 14.17 30.86
CA HIS A 465 -16.36 13.10 30.98
C HIS A 465 -15.42 13.06 29.79
N LEU A 466 -15.93 13.20 28.57
CA LEU A 466 -15.13 13.24 27.37
C LEU A 466 -14.14 14.43 27.38
N ARG A 467 -14.59 15.62 27.80
CA ARG A 467 -13.74 16.82 27.93
C ARG A 467 -12.66 16.67 28.99
N ASN A 468 -12.99 16.09 30.16
CA ASN A 468 -12.00 15.81 31.19
C ASN A 468 -10.88 14.92 30.66
N VAL A 469 -11.25 13.82 30.01
CA VAL A 469 -10.25 12.90 29.43
C VAL A 469 -9.40 13.61 28.38
N GLU A 470 -10.03 14.33 27.46
CA GLU A 470 -9.34 15.08 26.43
C GLU A 470 -8.33 16.08 26.99
N THR A 471 -8.72 16.83 28.04
CA THR A 471 -7.86 17.84 28.68
C THR A 471 -6.61 17.19 29.28
N HIS A 472 -6.76 16.15 30.06
CA HIS A 472 -5.61 15.46 30.68
C HIS A 472 -4.77 14.72 29.65
N TYR A 473 -5.40 14.14 28.64
CA TYR A 473 -4.70 13.49 27.56
C TYR A 473 -3.91 14.49 26.70
N ALA A 474 -4.45 15.68 26.44
CA ALA A 474 -3.75 16.73 25.72
C ALA A 474 -2.55 17.28 26.50
N ALA A 475 -2.71 17.51 27.81
CA ALA A 475 -1.65 18.00 28.69
C ALA A 475 -0.40 17.08 28.73
N LEU A 476 -0.55 15.78 28.52
CA LEU A 476 0.59 14.85 28.44
C LEU A 476 1.61 15.24 27.36
N PHE A 477 1.26 16.14 26.43
CA PHE A 477 1.99 16.42 25.21
C PHE A 477 2.30 17.90 24.96
N GLU A 478 1.88 18.81 25.86
CA GLU A 478 2.08 20.26 25.70
C GLU A 478 3.54 20.72 25.81
N GLU A 479 4.45 19.89 26.33
CA GLU A 479 5.86 20.21 26.45
C GLU A 479 6.70 19.98 25.18
N SER A 480 6.11 19.57 24.07
CA SER A 480 6.81 19.32 22.80
C SER A 480 6.59 20.47 21.84
N GLU A 481 7.66 21.13 21.37
CA GLU A 481 7.56 22.15 20.33
C GLU A 481 6.78 21.65 19.11
N PRO A 482 5.88 22.46 18.53
CA PRO A 482 5.15 22.08 17.33
C PRO A 482 6.12 22.08 16.14
N LEU A 483 6.47 20.91 15.67
CA LEU A 483 7.08 20.72 14.37
C LEU A 483 5.99 20.95 13.31
N SER A 484 5.73 22.20 12.99
CA SER A 484 4.81 22.58 11.92
C SER A 484 5.44 22.34 10.56
N ILE A 485 5.30 21.12 10.05
CA ILE A 485 5.27 20.93 8.60
C ILE A 485 3.83 21.24 8.20
N GLN A 486 3.63 22.36 7.53
CA GLN A 486 2.34 22.79 7.00
C GLN A 486 1.84 21.79 5.96
N GLY A 487 1.04 20.83 6.37
CA GLY A 487 0.25 19.97 5.50
C GLY A 487 -1.22 20.08 5.89
N ASP A 488 -2.03 20.55 4.97
CA ASP A 488 -3.48 20.81 5.16
C ASP A 488 -4.32 19.51 5.03
N VAL A 489 -3.85 18.41 5.64
CA VAL A 489 -4.58 17.13 5.66
C VAL A 489 -5.54 17.11 6.84
N ARG A 490 -6.83 17.10 6.62
CA ARG A 490 -7.87 17.02 7.67
C ARG A 490 -8.25 15.56 7.91
N GLY A 491 -8.05 15.05 9.11
CA GLY A 491 -8.45 13.69 9.52
C GLY A 491 -7.37 12.91 10.29
N ASN A 492 -7.66 11.67 10.67
CA ASN A 492 -6.73 10.79 11.36
C ASN A 492 -5.90 9.96 10.39
N LEU A 493 -4.63 9.73 10.71
CA LEU A 493 -3.73 8.78 10.01
C LEU A 493 -3.06 7.88 11.05
N VAL A 494 -3.78 6.85 11.53
CA VAL A 494 -3.34 5.92 12.57
C VAL A 494 -3.08 4.55 11.96
N PHE A 495 -1.81 4.17 11.85
CA PHE A 495 -1.37 2.89 11.27
C PHE A 495 -0.82 1.91 12.32
N THR A 496 -1.08 2.16 13.61
CA THR A 496 -0.60 1.35 14.73
C THR A 496 -1.76 0.66 15.44
N GLY A 497 -1.52 -0.54 15.97
CA GLY A 497 -2.53 -1.35 16.65
C GLY A 497 -3.07 -2.48 15.79
N ALA A 498 -3.91 -3.35 16.39
CA ALA A 498 -4.49 -4.51 15.71
C ALA A 498 -5.67 -4.15 14.80
N ASP A 499 -6.40 -3.09 15.15
CA ASP A 499 -7.60 -2.66 14.43
C ASP A 499 -7.31 -1.53 13.46
N THR A 500 -7.95 -1.57 12.30
CA THR A 500 -7.96 -0.46 11.36
C THR A 500 -8.87 0.64 11.92
N ASP A 501 -8.35 1.86 12.02
CA ASP A 501 -9.11 3.01 12.48
C ASP A 501 -10.07 3.51 11.38
N PRO A 502 -11.39 3.54 11.62
CA PRO A 502 -12.36 3.99 10.62
C PRO A 502 -12.13 5.43 10.13
N GLU A 503 -11.65 6.33 11.00
CA GLU A 503 -11.36 7.71 10.61
C GLU A 503 -10.14 7.78 9.69
N THR A 504 -9.16 6.90 9.88
CA THR A 504 -8.01 6.77 8.97
C THR A 504 -8.45 6.35 7.58
N LEU A 505 -9.39 5.39 7.46
CA LEU A 505 -9.94 5.00 6.16
C LEU A 505 -10.64 6.17 5.47
N SER A 506 -11.50 6.90 6.20
CA SER A 506 -12.17 8.08 5.65
C SER A 506 -11.18 9.17 5.24
N THR A 507 -10.09 9.34 5.98
CA THR A 507 -9.02 10.29 5.63
C THR A 507 -8.33 9.88 4.34
N LEU A 508 -8.02 8.60 4.17
CA LEU A 508 -7.41 8.07 2.96
C LEU A 508 -8.34 8.22 1.73
N GLU A 509 -9.65 7.97 1.90
CA GLU A 509 -10.64 8.25 0.85
C GLU A 509 -10.66 9.74 0.46
N ASN A 510 -10.64 10.64 1.44
CA ASN A 510 -10.58 12.08 1.20
C ASN A 510 -9.27 12.54 0.55
N LEU A 511 -8.18 11.80 0.72
CA LEU A 511 -6.90 12.02 0.03
C LEU A 511 -6.89 11.47 -1.40
N GLY A 512 -7.97 10.81 -1.85
CA GLY A 512 -8.13 10.34 -3.22
C GLY A 512 -7.79 8.86 -3.45
N PHE A 513 -7.50 8.07 -2.41
CA PHE A 513 -7.26 6.64 -2.56
C PHE A 513 -8.57 5.87 -2.74
N GLU A 514 -8.64 5.03 -3.77
CA GLU A 514 -9.83 4.20 -4.07
C GLU A 514 -9.92 2.96 -3.17
N ASN A 515 -8.78 2.46 -2.67
CA ASN A 515 -8.71 1.30 -1.78
C ASN A 515 -8.00 1.62 -0.46
N PRO A 516 -8.65 2.34 0.48
CA PRO A 516 -8.06 2.76 1.75
C PRO A 516 -7.56 1.60 2.62
N GLN A 517 -8.21 0.43 2.55
CA GLN A 517 -7.84 -0.76 3.31
C GLN A 517 -6.49 -1.34 2.83
N ALA A 518 -6.25 -1.32 1.52
CA ALA A 518 -4.97 -1.74 0.96
C ALA A 518 -3.85 -0.77 1.35
N VAL A 519 -4.14 0.54 1.35
CA VAL A 519 -3.22 1.59 1.80
C VAL A 519 -2.85 1.39 3.27
N ASP A 520 -3.83 1.23 4.15
CA ASP A 520 -3.62 0.97 5.58
C ASP A 520 -2.73 -0.26 5.81
N SER A 521 -3.05 -1.36 5.13
CA SER A 521 -2.29 -2.61 5.23
C SER A 521 -0.82 -2.43 4.78
N MET A 522 -0.59 -1.70 3.70
CA MET A 522 0.74 -1.47 3.14
C MET A 522 1.59 -0.57 4.05
N VAL A 523 1.03 0.52 4.55
CA VAL A 523 1.70 1.44 5.48
C VAL A 523 2.04 0.74 6.80
N ARG A 524 1.19 -0.14 7.30
CA ARG A 524 1.49 -0.99 8.46
C ARG A 524 2.71 -1.88 8.23
N VAL A 525 2.86 -2.46 7.03
CA VAL A 525 4.06 -3.25 6.67
C VAL A 525 5.33 -2.40 6.77
N TRP A 526 5.29 -1.12 6.38
CA TRP A 526 6.43 -0.21 6.53
C TRP A 526 6.78 0.02 8.01
N HIS A 527 5.78 0.26 8.83
CA HIS A 527 5.97 0.46 10.27
C HIS A 527 6.43 -0.81 11.00
N HIS A 528 6.09 -1.99 10.51
CA HIS A 528 6.61 -3.25 11.05
C HIS A 528 8.08 -3.52 10.72
N GLY A 529 8.74 -2.64 9.97
CA GLY A 529 10.17 -2.76 9.68
C GLY A 529 10.55 -3.95 8.81
N ARG A 530 9.63 -4.44 7.95
CA ARG A 530 9.86 -5.59 7.08
C ARG A 530 10.86 -5.31 5.97
N TYR A 531 10.90 -4.09 5.47
CA TYR A 531 11.86 -3.68 4.46
C TYR A 531 13.19 -3.28 5.11
N ARG A 532 14.29 -3.51 4.41
CA ARG A 532 15.62 -3.05 4.87
C ARG A 532 15.63 -1.55 5.15
N SER A 533 14.93 -0.77 4.32
CA SER A 533 14.78 0.68 4.46
C SER A 533 14.08 1.11 5.75
N THR A 534 13.15 0.32 6.28
CA THR A 534 12.36 0.64 7.47
C THR A 534 12.74 -0.18 8.71
N ARG A 535 13.78 -1.03 8.61
CA ARG A 535 14.21 -1.89 9.72
C ARG A 535 14.78 -1.10 10.90
N ASN A 536 15.47 0.00 10.63
CA ASN A 536 16.05 0.86 11.66
C ASN A 536 14.98 1.74 12.33
N THR A 537 15.01 1.86 13.66
CA THR A 537 14.05 2.68 14.43
C THR A 537 14.04 4.14 13.96
N ARG A 538 15.23 4.74 13.72
CA ARG A 538 15.33 6.12 13.23
C ARG A 538 14.70 6.30 11.85
N ALA A 539 14.85 5.32 10.96
CA ALA A 539 14.19 5.35 9.65
C ALA A 539 12.65 5.34 9.79
N ARG A 540 12.11 4.50 10.69
CA ARG A 540 10.66 4.47 10.96
C ARG A 540 10.14 5.78 11.55
N GLN A 541 10.88 6.39 12.45
CA GLN A 541 10.50 7.69 13.03
C GLN A 541 10.37 8.76 11.94
N LEU A 542 11.41 8.91 11.10
CA LEU A 542 11.38 9.85 9.99
C LEU A 542 10.24 9.55 9.01
N LEU A 543 10.01 8.28 8.71
CA LEU A 543 8.88 7.87 7.86
C LEU A 543 7.54 8.24 8.50
N THR A 544 7.39 8.05 9.80
CA THR A 544 6.18 8.42 10.55
C THR A 544 5.94 9.93 10.50
N GLU A 545 6.99 10.73 10.67
CA GLU A 545 6.92 12.20 10.58
C GLU A 545 6.56 12.68 9.16
N LEU A 546 7.02 11.96 8.13
CA LEU A 546 6.73 12.24 6.72
C LEU A 546 5.35 11.77 6.27
N MET A 547 4.72 10.84 6.98
CA MET A 547 3.53 10.12 6.51
C MET A 547 2.38 11.03 6.04
N PRO A 548 1.99 12.10 6.75
CA PRO A 548 0.91 12.97 6.29
C PRO A 548 1.24 13.65 4.96
N VAL A 549 2.47 14.16 4.82
CA VAL A 549 2.92 14.84 3.61
C VAL A 549 3.07 13.84 2.46
N LEU A 550 3.63 12.66 2.74
CA LEU A 550 3.81 11.59 1.78
C LEU A 550 2.48 11.10 1.21
N LEU A 551 1.51 10.76 2.08
CA LEU A 551 0.21 10.29 1.64
C LEU A 551 -0.58 11.36 0.89
N LYS A 552 -0.45 12.63 1.31
CA LYS A 552 -1.04 13.74 0.57
C LYS A 552 -0.39 13.88 -0.81
N SER A 553 0.94 13.89 -0.91
CA SER A 553 1.64 14.03 -2.19
C SER A 553 1.32 12.87 -3.15
N LEU A 554 1.19 11.64 -2.63
CA LEU A 554 0.77 10.49 -3.43
C LEU A 554 -0.73 10.58 -3.79
N GLY A 555 -1.56 11.06 -2.88
CA GLY A 555 -3.00 11.26 -3.09
C GLY A 555 -3.32 12.36 -4.11
N ASP A 556 -2.47 13.37 -4.20
CA ASP A 556 -2.59 14.46 -5.17
C ASP A 556 -2.18 14.03 -6.61
N THR A 557 -1.64 12.82 -6.79
CA THR A 557 -1.25 12.30 -8.11
C THR A 557 -2.46 11.81 -8.92
N ALA A 558 -2.26 11.65 -10.21
CA ALA A 558 -3.28 11.17 -11.14
C ALA A 558 -3.87 9.79 -10.79
N ASN A 559 -3.06 8.90 -10.19
CA ASN A 559 -3.47 7.57 -9.75
C ASN A 559 -2.83 7.24 -8.39
N PRO A 560 -3.47 7.64 -7.29
CA PRO A 560 -2.92 7.50 -5.94
C PRO A 560 -2.55 6.08 -5.54
N ASP A 561 -3.42 5.10 -5.85
CA ASP A 561 -3.20 3.71 -5.48
C ASP A 561 -1.99 3.11 -6.20
N GLN A 562 -1.82 3.42 -7.49
CA GLN A 562 -0.66 2.99 -8.27
C GLN A 562 0.62 3.71 -7.83
N ALA A 563 0.52 5.00 -7.52
CA ALA A 563 1.64 5.77 -6.98
C ALA A 563 2.15 5.16 -5.67
N LEU A 564 1.24 4.82 -4.76
CA LEU A 564 1.58 4.16 -3.51
C LEU A 564 2.19 2.77 -3.72
N LEU A 565 1.65 1.97 -4.64
CA LEU A 565 2.19 0.65 -4.95
C LEU A 565 3.63 0.73 -5.46
N ARG A 566 3.91 1.65 -6.40
CA ARG A 566 5.27 1.88 -6.91
C ARG A 566 6.20 2.44 -5.85
N PHE A 567 5.70 3.31 -4.99
CA PHE A 567 6.46 3.81 -3.85
C PHE A 567 6.79 2.69 -2.84
N ASN A 568 5.86 1.76 -2.63
CA ASN A 568 6.10 0.56 -1.83
C ASN A 568 7.23 -0.30 -2.41
N ASP A 569 7.22 -0.54 -3.73
CA ASP A 569 8.27 -1.31 -4.40
C ASP A 569 9.63 -0.59 -4.33
N PHE A 570 9.62 0.73 -4.44
CA PHE A 570 10.80 1.57 -4.23
C PHE A 570 11.36 1.41 -2.82
N LEU A 571 10.52 1.50 -1.77
CA LEU A 571 10.94 1.28 -0.38
C LEU A 571 11.48 -0.13 -0.14
N ALA A 572 10.86 -1.14 -0.76
CA ALA A 572 11.30 -2.54 -0.65
C ALA A 572 12.69 -2.76 -1.25
N GLY A 573 13.04 -2.05 -2.32
CA GLY A 573 14.34 -2.11 -3.00
C GLY A 573 15.48 -1.37 -2.29
N LEU A 574 15.16 -0.47 -1.36
CA LEU A 574 16.16 0.36 -0.68
C LEU A 574 17.00 -0.42 0.34
N PRO A 575 18.33 -0.30 0.31
CA PRO A 575 19.21 -0.95 1.30
C PRO A 575 19.13 -0.30 2.69
N ALA A 576 18.84 1.01 2.78
CA ALA A 576 18.68 1.77 4.03
C ALA A 576 17.80 3.01 3.79
N GLY A 577 16.96 3.38 4.75
CA GLY A 577 15.98 4.47 4.58
C GLY A 577 16.34 5.79 5.26
N ILE A 578 17.24 5.79 6.23
CA ILE A 578 17.52 6.99 7.07
C ILE A 578 17.92 8.19 6.21
N GLN A 579 18.85 8.02 5.29
CA GLN A 579 19.35 9.11 4.45
C GLN A 579 18.23 9.66 3.56
N LEU A 580 17.48 8.79 2.90
CA LEU A 580 16.37 9.17 2.03
C LEU A 580 15.27 9.92 2.79
N PHE A 581 14.82 9.37 3.92
CA PHE A 581 13.76 10.01 4.71
C PHE A 581 14.21 11.34 5.30
N SER A 582 15.50 11.47 5.67
CA SER A 582 16.08 12.75 6.07
C SER A 582 16.10 13.76 4.91
N MET A 583 16.41 13.31 3.69
CA MET A 583 16.35 14.14 2.48
C MET A 583 14.93 14.64 2.20
N PHE A 584 13.94 13.77 2.29
CA PHE A 584 12.54 14.14 2.10
C PHE A 584 12.05 15.12 3.16
N HIS A 585 12.48 14.92 4.41
CA HIS A 585 12.15 15.83 5.51
C HIS A 585 12.73 17.22 5.30
N SER A 586 13.97 17.30 4.81
CA SER A 586 14.66 18.56 4.53
C SER A 586 14.21 19.23 3.23
N ASN A 587 13.68 18.45 2.28
CA ASN A 587 13.30 18.92 0.95
C ASN A 587 11.90 18.38 0.55
N PRO A 588 10.81 19.03 0.99
CA PRO A 588 9.45 18.63 0.61
C PRO A 588 9.20 18.60 -0.91
N HIS A 589 9.89 19.50 -1.67
CA HIS A 589 9.79 19.51 -3.13
C HIS A 589 10.33 18.23 -3.78
N LEU A 590 11.36 17.61 -3.17
CA LEU A 590 11.87 16.32 -3.63
C LEU A 590 10.85 15.20 -3.41
N LEU A 591 10.16 15.21 -2.27
CA LEU A 591 9.10 14.25 -1.99
C LEU A 591 7.95 14.38 -2.99
N ASN A 592 7.53 15.61 -3.29
CA ASN A 592 6.49 15.87 -4.29
C ASN A 592 6.91 15.37 -5.69
N LEU A 593 8.16 15.63 -6.08
CA LEU A 593 8.69 15.13 -7.35
C LEU A 593 8.70 13.59 -7.39
N VAL A 594 9.10 12.93 -6.31
CA VAL A 594 9.08 11.47 -6.25
C VAL A 594 7.65 10.94 -6.32
N ALA A 595 6.70 11.56 -5.63
CA ALA A 595 5.29 11.21 -5.70
C ALA A 595 4.73 11.36 -7.13
N GLU A 596 5.04 12.45 -7.80
CA GLU A 596 4.68 12.72 -9.20
C GLU A 596 5.26 11.65 -10.15
N ILE A 597 6.55 11.33 -10.01
CA ILE A 597 7.19 10.23 -10.77
C ILE A 597 6.48 8.91 -10.52
N MET A 598 6.16 8.58 -9.26
CA MET A 598 5.47 7.32 -8.91
C MET A 598 4.05 7.27 -9.47
N GLY A 599 3.33 8.40 -9.49
CA GLY A 599 1.97 8.49 -10.01
C GLY A 599 1.90 8.48 -11.53
N GLU A 600 2.79 9.18 -12.20
CA GLU A 600 2.61 9.58 -13.59
C GLU A 600 3.62 8.95 -14.57
N ALA A 601 4.81 8.56 -14.10
CA ALA A 601 5.89 8.08 -14.98
C ALA A 601 6.42 6.69 -14.60
N PRO A 602 5.72 5.59 -14.95
CA PRO A 602 6.08 4.22 -14.54
C PRO A 602 7.51 3.80 -14.84
N LYS A 603 8.05 4.27 -15.98
CA LYS A 603 9.42 3.94 -16.38
C LYS A 603 10.46 4.67 -15.54
N LEU A 604 10.21 5.94 -15.23
CA LEU A 604 11.05 6.72 -14.32
C LEU A 604 10.98 6.15 -12.90
N ALA A 605 9.77 5.78 -12.43
CA ALA A 605 9.57 5.13 -11.15
C ALA A 605 10.33 3.81 -11.03
N ARG A 606 10.29 2.98 -12.08
CA ARG A 606 11.06 1.73 -12.13
C ARG A 606 12.57 1.98 -12.09
N HIS A 607 13.05 2.96 -12.86
CA HIS A 607 14.48 3.34 -12.84
C HIS A 607 14.90 3.82 -11.45
N LEU A 608 14.10 4.68 -10.84
CA LEU A 608 14.31 5.18 -9.48
C LEU A 608 14.35 4.04 -8.44
N SER A 609 13.47 3.05 -8.58
CA SER A 609 13.45 1.88 -7.70
C SER A 609 14.69 1.01 -7.83
N HIS A 610 15.30 0.93 -9.02
CA HIS A 610 16.55 0.18 -9.25
C HIS A 610 17.79 0.97 -8.81
N LYS A 611 17.77 2.29 -8.94
CA LYS A 611 18.89 3.17 -8.63
C LYS A 611 18.45 4.38 -7.77
N PRO A 612 18.17 4.17 -6.48
CA PRO A 612 17.72 5.26 -5.59
C PRO A 612 18.73 6.41 -5.44
N SER A 613 20.02 6.13 -5.64
CA SER A 613 21.09 7.13 -5.55
C SER A 613 21.00 8.25 -6.59
N ILE A 614 20.17 8.08 -7.64
CA ILE A 614 19.95 9.13 -8.63
C ILE A 614 19.23 10.34 -8.03
N LEU A 615 18.55 10.19 -6.88
CA LEU A 615 17.94 11.31 -6.16
C LEU A 615 18.98 12.32 -5.65
N ASP A 616 20.22 11.89 -5.43
CA ASP A 616 21.31 12.82 -5.06
C ASP A 616 21.58 13.82 -6.19
N SER A 617 21.52 13.37 -7.46
CA SER A 617 21.68 14.26 -8.61
C SER A 617 20.49 15.20 -8.83
N VAL A 618 19.29 14.82 -8.42
CA VAL A 618 18.09 15.68 -8.49
C VAL A 618 18.22 16.92 -7.60
N LEU A 619 19.03 16.83 -6.54
CA LEU A 619 19.33 17.95 -5.64
C LEU A 619 20.35 18.93 -6.22
N ASP A 620 21.04 18.58 -7.29
CA ASP A 620 21.94 19.48 -7.97
C ASP A 620 21.13 20.63 -8.63
N PRO A 621 21.45 21.90 -8.37
CA PRO A 621 20.78 23.02 -9.02
C PRO A 621 20.75 22.95 -10.56
N GLY A 622 21.78 22.34 -11.16
CA GLY A 622 21.87 22.14 -12.62
C GLY A 622 21.02 20.99 -13.17
N PHE A 623 20.38 20.19 -12.34
CA PHE A 623 19.60 19.01 -12.82
C PHE A 623 18.44 19.38 -13.74
N LEU A 624 17.82 20.54 -13.52
CA LEU A 624 16.73 21.04 -14.36
C LEU A 624 17.21 21.89 -15.55
N ASP A 625 18.52 22.18 -15.66
CA ASP A 625 19.08 22.86 -16.81
C ASP A 625 19.10 21.93 -18.05
N ALA A 626 19.16 22.52 -19.24
CA ALA A 626 19.31 21.75 -20.47
C ALA A 626 20.56 20.85 -20.42
N LEU A 627 20.47 19.66 -21.05
CA LEU A 627 21.60 18.76 -21.14
C LEU A 627 22.83 19.49 -21.73
N PRO A 628 24.05 19.09 -21.35
CA PRO A 628 25.27 19.54 -21.95
C PRO A 628 25.27 19.36 -23.49
N SER A 629 26.19 20.06 -24.20
CA SER A 629 26.32 19.86 -25.64
C SER A 629 26.73 18.42 -25.99
N PRO A 630 26.43 17.92 -27.18
CA PRO A 630 26.83 16.60 -27.61
C PRO A 630 28.32 16.31 -27.43
N GLU A 631 29.18 17.32 -27.59
CA GLU A 631 30.63 17.19 -27.41
C GLU A 631 31.01 16.92 -25.95
N ILE A 632 30.33 17.55 -24.99
CA ILE A 632 30.57 17.33 -23.57
C ILE A 632 30.03 15.96 -23.16
N LEU A 633 28.82 15.59 -23.62
CA LEU A 633 28.24 14.26 -23.39
C LEU A 633 29.16 13.15 -23.89
N TYR A 634 29.77 13.33 -25.07
CA TYR A 634 30.71 12.40 -25.66
C TYR A 634 31.97 12.26 -24.80
N GLN A 635 32.59 13.40 -24.41
CA GLN A 635 33.77 13.39 -23.54
C GLN A 635 33.52 12.76 -22.19
N ASP A 636 32.36 13.00 -21.60
CA ASP A 636 31.98 12.42 -20.32
C ASP A 636 31.85 10.89 -20.38
N LEU A 637 31.13 10.37 -21.36
CA LEU A 637 30.99 8.94 -21.55
C LEU A 637 32.33 8.29 -21.94
N GLU A 638 33.12 8.93 -22.82
CA GLU A 638 34.44 8.45 -23.22
C GLU A 638 35.39 8.30 -22.01
N ALA A 639 35.41 9.30 -21.12
CA ALA A 639 36.22 9.26 -19.90
C ALA A 639 35.80 8.11 -18.95
N ILE A 640 34.51 7.83 -18.87
CA ILE A 640 33.99 6.69 -18.09
C ILE A 640 34.46 5.36 -18.72
N LEU A 641 34.33 5.20 -20.04
CA LEU A 641 34.69 3.98 -20.75
C LEU A 641 36.20 3.71 -20.72
N GLN A 642 37.04 4.73 -20.72
CA GLN A 642 38.50 4.58 -20.58
C GLN A 642 38.94 3.99 -19.23
N GLN A 643 38.05 4.01 -18.21
CA GLN A 643 38.33 3.42 -16.90
C GLN A 643 37.91 1.95 -16.80
N THR A 644 37.26 1.40 -17.82
CA THR A 644 36.79 0.03 -17.83
C THR A 644 37.81 -0.89 -18.50
N GLU A 645 38.05 -2.08 -17.91
CA GLU A 645 38.99 -3.06 -18.43
C GLU A 645 38.30 -4.14 -19.29
N PHE A 646 37.07 -4.48 -18.94
CA PHE A 646 36.32 -5.57 -19.59
C PHE A 646 35.12 -5.04 -20.36
N VAL A 647 34.71 -5.77 -21.40
CA VAL A 647 33.59 -5.41 -22.25
C VAL A 647 32.27 -5.35 -21.44
N GLU A 648 32.11 -6.29 -20.52
CA GLU A 648 30.90 -6.34 -19.65
C GLU A 648 30.78 -5.10 -18.82
N ASP A 649 31.86 -4.62 -18.20
CA ASP A 649 31.88 -3.39 -17.39
C ASP A 649 31.60 -2.15 -18.25
N MET A 650 32.12 -2.13 -19.48
CA MET A 650 31.87 -1.07 -20.46
C MET A 650 30.40 -1.01 -20.85
N LEU A 651 29.76 -2.17 -21.09
CA LEU A 651 28.34 -2.23 -21.43
C LEU A 651 27.47 -1.74 -20.27
N ASP A 652 27.79 -2.13 -19.04
CA ASP A 652 27.05 -1.68 -17.85
C ASP A 652 27.29 -0.20 -17.57
N ALA A 653 28.49 0.31 -17.73
CA ALA A 653 28.81 1.71 -17.57
C ALA A 653 28.07 2.61 -18.58
N THR A 654 28.00 2.17 -19.84
CA THR A 654 27.24 2.87 -20.88
C THR A 654 25.76 2.93 -20.55
N ARG A 655 25.18 1.82 -20.05
CA ARG A 655 23.76 1.77 -19.68
C ARG A 655 23.46 2.64 -18.49
N ARG A 656 24.29 2.62 -17.45
CA ARG A 656 24.14 3.50 -16.30
C ARG A 656 24.16 4.96 -16.71
N TRP A 657 25.15 5.35 -17.50
CA TRP A 657 25.29 6.70 -18.02
C TRP A 657 24.05 7.14 -18.84
N ALA A 658 23.62 6.29 -19.77
CA ALA A 658 22.48 6.58 -20.62
C ALA A 658 21.19 6.69 -19.82
N ASN A 659 20.97 5.78 -18.86
CA ASN A 659 19.78 5.75 -18.00
C ASN A 659 19.72 6.97 -17.10
N ASP A 660 20.86 7.47 -16.58
CA ASP A 660 20.90 8.67 -15.73
C ASP A 660 20.50 9.93 -16.51
N HIS A 661 21.06 10.09 -17.72
CA HIS A 661 20.68 11.21 -18.58
C HIS A 661 19.27 11.10 -19.12
N TRP A 662 18.82 9.86 -19.43
CA TRP A 662 17.46 9.61 -19.83
C TRP A 662 16.46 9.93 -18.69
N PHE A 663 16.81 9.60 -17.44
CA PHE A 663 16.02 9.97 -16.28
C PHE A 663 15.93 11.50 -16.11
N GLN A 664 17.05 12.22 -16.26
CA GLN A 664 17.07 13.68 -16.21
C GLN A 664 16.14 14.29 -17.26
N VAL A 665 16.27 13.87 -18.52
CA VAL A 665 15.41 14.33 -19.63
C VAL A 665 13.96 13.99 -19.38
N GLY A 666 13.67 12.80 -18.86
CA GLY A 666 12.32 12.36 -18.51
C GLY A 666 11.67 13.22 -17.45
N VAL A 667 12.40 13.56 -16.37
CA VAL A 667 11.91 14.43 -15.29
C VAL A 667 11.68 15.86 -15.80
N GLN A 668 12.60 16.39 -16.61
CA GLN A 668 12.46 17.72 -17.22
C GLN A 668 11.24 17.79 -18.15
N SER A 669 10.97 16.72 -18.90
CA SER A 669 9.79 16.60 -19.79
C SER A 669 8.49 16.49 -18.98
N LEU A 670 8.48 15.68 -17.93
CA LEU A 670 7.32 15.52 -17.04
C LEU A 670 6.91 16.86 -16.42
N ARG A 671 7.87 17.65 -16.00
CA ARG A 671 7.63 18.99 -15.41
C ARG A 671 7.38 20.10 -16.43
N GLY A 672 7.35 19.82 -17.70
CA GLY A 672 7.11 20.79 -18.75
C GLY A 672 8.22 21.86 -18.88
N HIS A 673 9.43 21.59 -18.35
CA HIS A 673 10.56 22.53 -18.43
C HIS A 673 11.19 22.61 -19.81
N GLN A 674 10.92 21.65 -20.69
CA GLN A 674 11.48 21.62 -22.03
C GLN A 674 10.41 21.43 -23.11
N GLN A 675 10.65 22.06 -24.27
CA GLN A 675 9.81 21.83 -25.44
C GLN A 675 10.02 20.41 -26.02
N PRO A 676 9.02 19.80 -26.66
CA PRO A 676 9.10 18.44 -27.20
C PRO A 676 10.28 18.21 -28.14
N GLN A 677 10.63 19.20 -28.97
CA GLN A 677 11.79 19.10 -29.89
C GLN A 677 13.11 19.05 -29.14
N THR A 678 13.26 19.83 -28.06
CA THR A 678 14.47 19.83 -27.22
C THR A 678 14.65 18.48 -26.52
N THR A 679 13.56 17.92 -25.99
CA THR A 679 13.52 16.57 -25.40
C THR A 679 13.92 15.52 -26.44
N ALA A 680 13.35 15.54 -27.63
CA ALA A 680 13.62 14.58 -28.70
C ALA A 680 15.08 14.65 -29.19
N LYS A 681 15.63 15.87 -29.30
CA LYS A 681 17.02 16.10 -29.62
C LYS A 681 17.94 15.55 -28.53
N ALA A 682 17.66 15.82 -27.25
CA ALA A 682 18.46 15.34 -26.12
C ALA A 682 18.52 13.82 -26.08
N LEU A 683 17.39 13.14 -26.27
CA LEU A 683 17.32 11.67 -26.34
C LEU A 683 18.14 11.11 -27.53
N SER A 684 18.11 11.81 -28.65
CA SER A 684 18.88 11.43 -29.83
C SER A 684 20.39 11.63 -29.63
N ASP A 685 20.80 12.70 -28.97
CA ASP A 685 22.19 13.00 -28.65
C ASP A 685 22.78 11.94 -27.69
N ILE A 686 22.01 11.50 -26.68
CA ILE A 686 22.38 10.40 -25.79
C ILE A 686 22.59 9.11 -26.59
N ALA A 687 21.65 8.76 -27.48
CA ALA A 687 21.74 7.54 -28.28
C ALA A 687 22.92 7.57 -29.25
N GLU A 688 23.16 8.72 -29.88
CA GLU A 688 24.29 8.94 -30.79
C GLU A 688 25.65 8.77 -30.07
N CYS A 689 25.82 9.37 -28.89
CA CYS A 689 27.02 9.20 -28.08
C CYS A 689 27.26 7.72 -27.73
N CYS A 690 26.23 7.00 -27.30
CA CYS A 690 26.34 5.58 -26.99
C CYS A 690 26.73 4.75 -28.21
N VAL A 691 26.10 4.97 -29.35
CA VAL A 691 26.36 4.20 -30.58
C VAL A 691 27.77 4.45 -31.10
N ASP A 692 28.23 5.71 -31.14
CA ASP A 692 29.57 6.04 -31.67
C ASP A 692 30.67 5.48 -30.79
N LEU A 693 30.58 5.63 -29.48
CA LEU A 693 31.58 5.11 -28.55
C LEU A 693 31.58 3.57 -28.47
N LEU A 694 30.41 2.94 -28.49
CA LEU A 694 30.31 1.48 -28.52
C LEU A 694 30.80 0.92 -29.87
N ASN A 695 30.53 1.59 -30.99
CA ASN A 695 31.06 1.21 -32.29
C ASN A 695 32.59 1.22 -32.27
N SER A 696 33.20 2.25 -31.77
CA SER A 696 34.65 2.39 -31.64
C SER A 696 35.26 1.36 -30.70
N ALA A 697 34.70 1.17 -29.54
CA ALA A 697 35.14 0.21 -28.53
C ALA A 697 35.04 -1.26 -29.01
N MET A 698 33.92 -1.60 -29.65
CA MET A 698 33.75 -2.95 -30.22
C MET A 698 34.68 -3.21 -31.40
N ALA A 699 34.98 -2.20 -32.23
CA ALA A 699 35.96 -2.32 -33.30
C ALA A 699 37.35 -2.55 -32.75
N GLU A 700 37.74 -1.84 -31.71
CA GLU A 700 39.05 -2.04 -31.04
C GLU A 700 39.15 -3.44 -30.43
N GLU A 701 38.14 -3.87 -29.66
CA GLU A 701 38.13 -5.20 -29.04
C GLU A 701 38.17 -6.32 -30.09
N PHE A 702 37.38 -6.16 -31.17
CA PHE A 702 37.31 -7.11 -32.25
C PHE A 702 38.68 -7.23 -32.98
N SER A 703 39.39 -6.11 -33.15
CA SER A 703 40.69 -6.05 -33.79
C SER A 703 41.78 -6.81 -33.04
N ARG A 704 41.71 -6.88 -31.70
CA ARG A 704 42.67 -7.63 -30.88
C ARG A 704 42.78 -9.09 -31.28
N ARG A 705 41.72 -9.70 -31.78
CA ARG A 705 41.67 -11.09 -32.19
C ARG A 705 41.77 -11.30 -33.72
N HIS A 706 41.06 -10.46 -34.44
CA HIS A 706 40.87 -10.60 -35.89
C HIS A 706 41.75 -9.67 -36.71
N GLY A 707 42.48 -8.74 -36.06
CA GLY A 707 43.15 -7.65 -36.71
C GLY A 707 42.22 -6.65 -37.34
N VAL A 708 42.72 -5.89 -38.28
CA VAL A 708 41.96 -4.94 -39.10
C VAL A 708 42.04 -5.34 -40.56
N VAL A 709 41.12 -4.94 -41.41
CA VAL A 709 41.26 -5.00 -42.86
C VAL A 709 41.99 -3.73 -43.29
N PRO A 710 43.28 -3.85 -43.77
CA PRO A 710 44.09 -2.66 -44.03
C PRO A 710 43.42 -1.68 -45.01
N GLY A 711 43.36 -0.40 -44.59
CA GLY A 711 42.81 0.67 -45.40
C GLY A 711 41.26 0.67 -45.48
N SER A 712 40.59 -0.12 -44.66
CA SER A 712 39.13 -0.12 -44.58
C SER A 712 38.61 0.71 -43.43
N GLU A 713 37.38 1.20 -43.63
CA GLU A 713 36.65 2.03 -42.67
C GLU A 713 35.19 1.59 -42.65
N MET A 714 34.48 1.80 -41.51
CA MET A 714 33.06 1.52 -41.34
C MET A 714 32.37 2.71 -40.67
N ILE A 715 31.15 3.02 -41.14
CA ILE A 715 30.27 4.00 -40.50
C ILE A 715 28.93 3.37 -40.12
N VAL A 716 28.25 4.04 -39.20
CA VAL A 716 26.86 3.77 -38.83
C VAL A 716 25.98 4.92 -39.33
N LEU A 717 25.02 4.58 -40.14
CA LEU A 717 24.04 5.49 -40.69
C LEU A 717 22.74 5.34 -39.91
N ALA A 718 22.25 6.41 -39.29
CA ALA A 718 20.96 6.46 -38.63
C ALA A 718 19.87 6.94 -39.60
N LEU A 719 18.69 6.34 -39.46
CA LEU A 719 17.48 6.73 -40.21
C LEU A 719 16.33 6.98 -39.21
N GLY A 720 15.15 7.12 -39.72
CA GLY A 720 13.94 7.23 -38.92
C GLY A 720 14.02 8.36 -37.88
N LYS A 721 13.60 8.07 -36.64
CA LYS A 721 13.58 9.06 -35.57
C LYS A 721 14.99 9.44 -35.07
N LEU A 722 15.92 8.49 -35.03
CA LEU A 722 17.31 8.77 -34.65
C LEU A 722 17.99 9.68 -35.69
N GLY A 723 17.85 9.36 -36.97
CA GLY A 723 18.41 10.19 -38.03
C GLY A 723 17.84 11.63 -38.05
N GLY A 724 16.56 11.77 -37.83
CA GLY A 724 15.84 13.06 -37.75
C GLY A 724 16.05 13.82 -36.42
N ARG A 725 16.71 13.24 -35.40
CA ARG A 725 16.79 13.76 -34.04
C ARG A 725 15.40 14.00 -33.44
N GLU A 726 14.51 13.05 -33.59
CA GLU A 726 13.09 13.09 -33.17
C GLU A 726 12.74 11.89 -32.29
N MET A 727 13.69 11.41 -31.47
CA MET A 727 13.49 10.25 -30.62
C MET A 727 12.50 10.52 -29.49
N THR A 728 11.81 9.48 -29.09
CA THR A 728 11.01 9.42 -27.85
C THR A 728 11.65 8.43 -26.88
N SER A 729 11.18 8.40 -25.64
CA SER A 729 11.72 7.51 -24.57
C SER A 729 11.68 6.01 -24.92
N THR A 730 10.95 5.60 -25.94
CA THR A 730 10.78 4.20 -26.35
C THR A 730 11.09 3.94 -27.82
N SER A 731 11.82 4.86 -28.46
CA SER A 731 12.21 4.69 -29.85
C SER A 731 13.27 3.61 -29.98
N ASP A 732 13.11 2.76 -30.99
CA ASP A 732 14.14 1.88 -31.53
C ASP A 732 15.12 2.68 -32.40
N LEU A 733 16.31 2.12 -32.62
CA LEU A 733 17.32 2.71 -33.45
C LEU A 733 17.27 2.10 -34.84
N ASP A 734 16.82 2.88 -35.84
CA ASP A 734 16.92 2.52 -37.27
C ASP A 734 18.33 2.76 -37.73
N MET A 735 19.10 1.72 -38.03
CA MET A 735 20.52 1.83 -38.40
C MET A 735 20.92 0.98 -39.59
N ILE A 736 21.91 1.47 -40.37
CA ILE A 736 22.58 0.75 -41.43
C ILE A 736 24.08 0.84 -41.26
N PHE A 737 24.81 -0.25 -41.48
CA PHE A 737 26.28 -0.32 -41.46
C PHE A 737 26.77 -0.24 -42.90
N VAL A 738 27.66 0.72 -43.18
CA VAL A 738 28.32 0.87 -44.48
C VAL A 738 29.82 0.88 -44.26
N TYR A 739 30.53 0.04 -45.03
CA TYR A 739 31.99 -0.02 -44.98
C TYR A 739 32.62 0.28 -46.34
N LYS A 740 33.82 0.84 -46.30
CA LYS A 740 34.69 1.03 -47.49
C LYS A 740 35.97 0.26 -47.28
N ALA A 741 36.42 -0.42 -48.33
CA ALA A 741 37.67 -1.14 -48.33
C ALA A 741 38.38 -1.01 -49.67
N PRO A 742 39.75 -1.11 -49.73
CA PRO A 742 40.48 -1.18 -50.99
C PRO A 742 39.99 -2.35 -51.85
N VAL A 743 40.07 -2.20 -53.19
CA VAL A 743 39.56 -3.20 -54.15
C VAL A 743 40.28 -4.57 -54.02
N ASP A 744 41.50 -4.56 -53.57
CA ASP A 744 42.34 -5.75 -53.40
C ASP A 744 42.28 -6.33 -51.95
N ALA A 745 41.56 -5.71 -51.05
CA ALA A 745 41.42 -6.20 -49.67
C ALA A 745 40.62 -7.51 -49.65
N LYS A 746 41.20 -8.56 -49.12
CA LYS A 746 40.57 -9.89 -49.04
C LYS A 746 40.27 -10.34 -47.62
N ASN A 747 41.21 -10.15 -46.71
CA ASN A 747 41.14 -10.66 -45.35
C ASN A 747 41.66 -9.60 -44.34
N SER A 748 41.27 -9.73 -43.08
CA SER A 748 41.91 -9.02 -41.93
C SER A 748 43.27 -9.63 -41.61
N ASP A 749 44.13 -8.88 -40.90
CA ASP A 749 45.53 -9.19 -40.64
C ASP A 749 45.85 -9.75 -39.24
N GLY A 750 44.83 -10.13 -38.47
CA GLY A 750 44.95 -10.62 -37.10
C GLY A 750 45.33 -12.10 -36.98
N GLN A 751 45.39 -12.57 -35.75
CA GLN A 751 45.69 -13.97 -35.42
C GLN A 751 44.68 -14.96 -35.99
N LYS A 752 43.40 -14.54 -36.09
CA LYS A 752 42.33 -15.31 -36.72
C LYS A 752 41.70 -14.46 -37.82
N PRO A 753 42.33 -14.41 -39.00
CA PRO A 753 41.87 -13.55 -40.10
C PRO A 753 40.48 -13.96 -40.58
N LEU A 754 39.68 -12.98 -40.97
CA LEU A 754 38.35 -13.15 -41.54
C LEU A 754 38.29 -12.55 -42.93
N ALA A 755 37.54 -13.19 -43.82
CA ALA A 755 37.25 -12.61 -45.12
C ALA A 755 36.52 -11.26 -45.00
N LEU A 756 36.75 -10.33 -45.90
CA LEU A 756 36.27 -8.95 -45.87
C LEU A 756 34.78 -8.83 -45.48
N THR A 757 33.90 -9.49 -46.20
CA THR A 757 32.45 -9.43 -45.94
C THR A 757 32.06 -10.05 -44.61
N GLN A 758 32.77 -11.12 -44.23
CA GLN A 758 32.57 -11.81 -42.95
C GLN A 758 33.08 -10.96 -41.79
N TYR A 759 34.18 -10.23 -41.98
CA TYR A 759 34.73 -9.29 -41.01
C TYR A 759 33.70 -8.22 -40.59
N PHE A 760 33.19 -7.48 -41.60
CA PHE A 760 32.25 -6.43 -41.33
C PHE A 760 30.88 -6.92 -40.86
N ALA A 761 30.40 -8.06 -41.38
CA ALA A 761 29.13 -8.65 -40.86
C ALA A 761 29.25 -9.03 -39.38
N ARG A 762 30.39 -9.63 -38.95
CA ARG A 762 30.60 -10.00 -37.56
C ARG A 762 30.85 -8.79 -36.64
N LEU A 763 31.57 -7.77 -37.10
CA LEU A 763 31.82 -6.56 -36.38
C LEU A 763 30.46 -5.80 -36.14
N SER A 764 29.65 -5.62 -37.18
CA SER A 764 28.36 -5.01 -37.08
C SER A 764 27.43 -5.78 -36.13
N GLN A 765 27.43 -7.13 -36.20
CA GLN A 765 26.67 -7.95 -35.26
C GLN A 765 27.11 -7.74 -33.81
N ARG A 766 28.42 -7.56 -33.60
CA ARG A 766 28.98 -7.30 -32.27
C ARG A 766 28.55 -5.93 -31.74
N VAL A 767 28.56 -4.91 -32.59
CA VAL A 767 28.02 -3.58 -32.24
C VAL A 767 26.53 -3.66 -31.91
N ILE A 768 25.73 -4.33 -32.70
CA ILE A 768 24.30 -4.55 -32.44
C ILE A 768 24.11 -5.25 -31.08
N ASN A 769 24.87 -6.33 -30.86
CA ASN A 769 24.79 -7.08 -29.59
C ASN A 769 25.17 -6.21 -28.38
N SER A 770 26.16 -5.31 -28.50
CA SER A 770 26.56 -4.42 -27.43
C SER A 770 25.43 -3.45 -27.02
N ILE A 771 24.59 -3.05 -27.97
CA ILE A 771 23.46 -2.17 -27.77
C ILE A 771 22.24 -2.96 -27.24
N THR A 772 21.94 -4.13 -27.84
CA THR A 772 20.71 -4.89 -27.58
C THR A 772 20.79 -5.89 -26.45
N ALA A 773 22.00 -6.25 -25.99
CA ALA A 773 22.18 -7.24 -24.94
C ALA A 773 21.50 -6.80 -23.62
N GLN A 774 20.83 -7.75 -22.99
CA GLN A 774 20.29 -7.58 -21.66
C GLN A 774 21.40 -7.79 -20.62
N THR A 775 21.72 -6.76 -19.83
CA THR A 775 22.68 -6.84 -18.73
C THR A 775 21.98 -6.63 -17.38
N SER A 776 22.75 -6.57 -16.30
CA SER A 776 22.20 -6.22 -14.97
C SER A 776 21.57 -4.82 -14.94
N GLU A 777 22.04 -3.90 -15.77
CA GLU A 777 21.55 -2.53 -15.93
C GLU A 777 20.42 -2.40 -16.97
N GLY A 778 19.95 -3.51 -17.52
CA GLY A 778 18.91 -3.55 -18.54
C GLY A 778 19.44 -3.62 -19.97
N ARG A 779 18.58 -3.34 -20.93
CA ARG A 779 18.90 -3.19 -22.35
C ARG A 779 19.08 -1.70 -22.65
N LEU A 780 20.04 -1.36 -23.52
CA LEU A 780 20.27 0.03 -23.90
C LEU A 780 19.20 0.53 -24.87
N PHE A 781 19.14 -0.06 -26.08
CA PHE A 781 18.13 0.24 -27.10
C PHE A 781 17.74 -1.03 -27.86
N GLU A 782 16.56 -1.02 -28.48
CA GLU A 782 16.21 -1.92 -29.58
C GLU A 782 16.84 -1.39 -30.87
N VAL A 783 17.22 -2.30 -31.80
CA VAL A 783 17.83 -1.93 -33.09
C VAL A 783 17.02 -2.50 -34.24
N ASP A 784 16.62 -1.64 -35.16
CA ASP A 784 15.95 -2.02 -36.41
C ASP A 784 16.89 -1.87 -37.62
N MET A 785 17.09 -2.97 -38.29
CA MET A 785 17.95 -3.05 -39.47
C MET A 785 17.19 -3.26 -40.79
N ARG A 786 15.83 -3.12 -40.76
CA ARG A 786 14.98 -3.44 -41.93
C ARG A 786 15.17 -2.48 -43.11
N LEU A 787 15.66 -1.26 -42.84
CA LEU A 787 15.91 -0.23 -43.82
C LEU A 787 17.23 -0.41 -44.60
N ARG A 788 18.04 -1.46 -44.27
CA ARG A 788 19.29 -1.74 -45.03
C ARG A 788 19.00 -2.23 -46.45
N PRO A 789 19.95 -2.06 -47.40
CA PRO A 789 19.80 -2.54 -48.77
C PRO A 789 19.29 -3.97 -48.85
N SER A 790 18.22 -4.21 -49.60
CA SER A 790 17.48 -5.49 -49.72
C SER A 790 16.83 -5.97 -48.41
N GLY A 791 16.64 -5.11 -47.39
CA GLY A 791 15.96 -5.42 -46.16
C GLY A 791 16.53 -6.64 -45.47
N ASN A 792 15.68 -7.53 -44.95
CA ASN A 792 16.12 -8.74 -44.24
C ASN A 792 16.85 -9.77 -45.11
N ALA A 793 16.75 -9.69 -46.42
CA ALA A 793 17.47 -10.54 -47.36
C ALA A 793 18.91 -10.05 -47.62
N GLY A 794 19.21 -8.79 -47.32
CA GLY A 794 20.51 -8.19 -47.54
C GLY A 794 21.52 -8.46 -46.37
N PRO A 795 22.81 -8.24 -46.62
CA PRO A 795 23.85 -8.39 -45.59
C PRO A 795 23.64 -7.35 -44.47
N ILE A 796 24.14 -7.66 -43.29
CA ILE A 796 24.09 -6.76 -42.10
C ILE A 796 24.91 -5.49 -42.35
N ALA A 797 26.06 -5.61 -43.00
CA ALA A 797 26.91 -4.52 -43.42
C ALA A 797 27.06 -4.53 -44.95
N SER A 798 26.87 -3.39 -45.58
CA SER A 798 27.01 -3.21 -47.02
C SER A 798 28.29 -2.48 -47.38
N SER A 799 29.00 -2.89 -48.46
CA SER A 799 30.09 -2.04 -48.95
C SER A 799 29.53 -0.76 -49.55
N LEU A 800 30.30 0.34 -49.47
CA LEU A 800 29.91 1.62 -50.01
C LEU A 800 29.52 1.52 -51.48
N GLN A 801 30.29 0.74 -52.28
CA GLN A 801 29.96 0.50 -53.69
C GLN A 801 28.60 -0.18 -53.86
N ALA A 802 28.29 -1.23 -53.06
CA ALA A 802 27.00 -1.92 -53.15
C ALA A 802 25.89 -1.02 -52.66
N PHE A 803 26.11 -0.18 -51.65
CA PHE A 803 25.14 0.81 -51.13
C PHE A 803 24.79 1.83 -52.21
N VAL A 804 25.80 2.41 -52.90
CA VAL A 804 25.62 3.34 -53.99
C VAL A 804 24.83 2.70 -55.14
N GLN A 805 25.30 1.49 -55.58
CA GLN A 805 24.62 0.78 -56.67
C GLN A 805 23.17 0.44 -56.34
N TYR A 806 22.89 -0.02 -55.16
CA TYR A 806 21.52 -0.34 -54.72
C TYR A 806 20.60 0.86 -54.82
N HIS A 807 21.01 1.99 -54.26
CA HIS A 807 20.19 3.19 -54.25
C HIS A 807 20.11 3.88 -55.62
N ASN A 808 21.00 3.53 -56.52
CA ASN A 808 20.93 4.00 -57.91
C ASN A 808 19.94 3.20 -58.76
N ASP A 809 19.95 1.88 -58.61
CA ASP A 809 19.37 0.98 -59.61
C ASP A 809 18.20 0.13 -59.06
N LEU A 810 18.14 -0.13 -57.79
CA LEU A 810 17.27 -1.17 -57.23
C LEU A 810 16.31 -0.69 -56.17
N SER A 811 16.59 0.44 -55.53
CA SER A 811 15.79 0.93 -54.41
C SER A 811 14.40 1.47 -54.84
N TRP A 812 13.45 1.31 -53.92
CA TRP A 812 12.09 1.79 -54.11
C TRP A 812 11.92 3.26 -53.63
N THR A 813 10.89 3.91 -54.07
CA THR A 813 10.54 5.29 -53.67
C THR A 813 10.47 5.46 -52.16
N TRP A 814 9.92 4.48 -51.44
CA TRP A 814 9.83 4.54 -49.97
C TRP A 814 11.21 4.48 -49.29
N GLU A 815 12.22 3.79 -49.87
CA GLU A 815 13.57 3.79 -49.33
C GLU A 815 14.25 5.15 -49.52
N HIS A 816 13.99 5.83 -50.64
CA HIS A 816 14.46 7.20 -50.85
C HIS A 816 13.73 8.20 -49.90
N MET A 817 12.44 7.97 -49.54
CA MET A 817 11.74 8.74 -48.53
C MET A 817 12.39 8.54 -47.15
N ALA A 818 12.67 7.29 -46.78
CA ALA A 818 13.38 7.01 -45.52
C ALA A 818 14.78 7.64 -45.50
N MET A 819 15.46 7.69 -46.66
CA MET A 819 16.81 8.28 -46.79
C MET A 819 16.83 9.81 -46.59
N THR A 820 15.70 10.51 -46.77
CA THR A 820 15.60 11.95 -46.44
C THR A 820 15.92 12.21 -44.96
N ARG A 821 15.79 11.21 -44.09
CA ARG A 821 16.07 11.26 -42.68
C ARG A 821 17.41 10.62 -42.30
N ALA A 822 18.24 10.28 -43.29
CA ALA A 822 19.52 9.62 -43.06
C ALA A 822 20.59 10.59 -42.57
N ARG A 823 21.36 10.17 -41.54
CA ARG A 823 22.50 10.92 -41.01
C ARG A 823 23.57 9.97 -40.47
N VAL A 824 24.82 10.22 -40.78
CA VAL A 824 25.92 9.42 -40.26
C VAL A 824 26.13 9.80 -38.78
N ILE A 825 26.12 8.83 -37.89
CA ILE A 825 26.26 9.04 -36.43
C ILE A 825 27.54 8.48 -35.83
N ALA A 826 28.20 7.54 -36.47
CA ALA A 826 29.46 6.94 -36.01
C ALA A 826 30.40 6.64 -37.14
N GLY A 827 31.69 6.67 -36.87
CA GLY A 827 32.79 6.31 -37.76
C GLY A 827 33.63 7.49 -38.26
N PRO A 828 34.69 7.22 -39.07
CA PRO A 828 35.72 8.20 -39.39
C PRO A 828 35.22 9.33 -40.29
N PRO A 829 35.73 10.58 -40.09
CA PRO A 829 35.24 11.78 -40.77
C PRO A 829 35.25 11.72 -42.32
N ASN A 830 36.28 11.06 -42.88
CA ASN A 830 36.41 10.99 -44.36
C ASN A 830 35.29 10.16 -44.97
N LEU A 831 35.04 8.93 -44.41
CA LEU A 831 33.97 8.08 -44.94
C LEU A 831 32.58 8.69 -44.62
N ARG A 832 32.46 9.38 -43.48
CA ARG A 832 31.23 10.14 -43.13
C ARG A 832 30.90 11.14 -44.26
N GLN A 833 31.83 11.99 -44.66
CA GLN A 833 31.62 13.00 -45.70
C GLN A 833 31.28 12.36 -47.05
N GLU A 834 31.94 11.22 -47.41
CA GLU A 834 31.69 10.52 -48.66
C GLU A 834 30.28 9.91 -48.67
N VAL A 835 29.84 9.28 -47.59
CA VAL A 835 28.48 8.71 -47.52
C VAL A 835 27.41 9.78 -47.48
N GLU A 836 27.61 10.90 -46.77
CA GLU A 836 26.70 12.06 -46.82
C GLU A 836 26.61 12.69 -48.20
N GLY A 837 27.73 12.68 -48.95
CA GLY A 837 27.75 13.06 -50.36
C GLY A 837 26.90 12.14 -51.23
N VAL A 838 26.99 10.83 -51.05
CA VAL A 838 26.17 9.84 -51.75
C VAL A 838 24.68 10.02 -51.41
N ILE A 839 24.33 10.24 -50.14
CA ILE A 839 22.95 10.47 -49.75
C ILE A 839 22.42 11.72 -50.45
N THR A 840 23.18 12.82 -50.47
CA THR A 840 22.81 14.06 -51.15
C THR A 840 22.63 13.82 -52.65
N GLU A 841 23.54 13.09 -53.31
CA GLU A 841 23.44 12.75 -54.73
C GLU A 841 22.17 11.96 -55.02
N VAL A 842 21.85 10.94 -54.23
CA VAL A 842 20.66 10.14 -54.37
C VAL A 842 19.38 11.00 -54.19
N LEU A 843 19.36 11.90 -53.22
CA LEU A 843 18.17 12.71 -52.90
C LEU A 843 17.96 13.85 -53.91
N THR A 844 19.03 14.36 -54.53
CA THR A 844 18.93 15.46 -55.52
C THR A 844 18.75 15.02 -56.94
N ARG A 845 18.58 13.73 -57.21
CA ARG A 845 18.31 13.25 -58.56
C ARG A 845 16.98 13.75 -59.11
N PRO A 846 16.92 14.15 -60.38
CA PRO A 846 15.65 14.38 -61.04
C PRO A 846 14.78 13.11 -61.03
N ARG A 847 13.54 13.24 -60.65
CA ARG A 847 12.56 12.15 -60.60
C ARG A 847 11.39 12.41 -61.50
N ASP A 848 10.76 11.34 -61.98
CA ASP A 848 9.46 11.40 -62.60
C ASP A 848 8.44 11.82 -61.54
N GLY A 849 7.87 13.03 -61.69
CA GLY A 849 6.98 13.61 -60.71
C GLY A 849 5.65 12.86 -60.53
N ALA A 850 5.12 12.30 -61.65
CA ALA A 850 3.88 11.52 -61.66
C ALA A 850 4.07 10.18 -60.93
N LYS A 851 5.15 9.49 -61.22
CA LYS A 851 5.50 8.24 -60.56
C LYS A 851 5.78 8.44 -59.05
N LEU A 852 6.55 9.50 -58.70
CA LEU A 852 6.82 9.81 -57.31
C LEU A 852 5.53 10.06 -56.52
N LEU A 853 4.62 10.83 -57.08
CA LEU A 853 3.32 11.17 -56.50
C LEU A 853 2.45 9.93 -56.30
N SER A 854 2.31 9.10 -57.35
CA SER A 854 1.53 7.86 -57.29
C SER A 854 2.09 6.85 -56.27
N ASP A 855 3.42 6.71 -56.21
CA ASP A 855 4.08 5.82 -55.25
C ASP A 855 3.80 6.27 -53.81
N VAL A 856 3.92 7.57 -53.50
CA VAL A 856 3.69 8.12 -52.15
C VAL A 856 2.23 7.98 -51.73
N ALA A 857 1.28 8.31 -52.61
CA ALA A 857 -0.15 8.15 -52.36
C ALA A 857 -0.53 6.68 -52.11
N SER A 858 -0.05 5.75 -52.95
CA SER A 858 -0.31 4.32 -52.81
C SER A 858 0.27 3.76 -51.52
N MET A 859 1.47 4.21 -51.12
CA MET A 859 2.10 3.76 -49.92
C MET A 859 1.33 4.21 -48.69
N ARG A 860 0.84 5.47 -48.68
CA ARG A 860 0.01 5.96 -47.57
C ARG A 860 -1.32 5.20 -47.46
N SER A 861 -1.93 4.89 -48.58
CA SER A 861 -3.17 4.09 -48.63
C SER A 861 -2.96 2.71 -48.01
N ARG A 862 -1.88 2.00 -48.36
CA ARG A 862 -1.55 0.70 -47.78
C ARG A 862 -1.32 0.76 -46.26
N ILE A 863 -0.66 1.81 -45.76
CA ILE A 863 -0.49 2.00 -44.30
C ILE A 863 -1.85 2.22 -43.64
N ASP A 864 -2.77 2.95 -44.30
CA ASP A 864 -4.12 3.16 -43.76
C ASP A 864 -4.93 1.86 -43.78
N GLU A 865 -4.84 1.03 -44.80
CA GLU A 865 -5.49 -0.28 -44.87
C GLU A 865 -4.99 -1.24 -43.74
N ASP A 866 -3.67 -1.26 -43.49
CA ASP A 866 -3.06 -2.15 -42.49
C ASP A 866 -3.23 -1.67 -41.04
N ARG A 867 -3.31 -0.36 -40.82
CA ARG A 867 -3.24 0.27 -39.50
C ARG A 867 -4.28 1.36 -39.28
N HIS A 868 -5.44 1.22 -39.90
CA HIS A 868 -6.52 2.17 -39.75
C HIS A 868 -6.92 2.35 -38.31
N THR A 869 -7.11 3.58 -37.90
CA THR A 869 -7.52 3.94 -36.53
C THR A 869 -8.41 5.17 -36.52
N GLU A 870 -9.49 5.11 -35.76
CA GLU A 870 -10.33 6.25 -35.43
C GLU A 870 -9.98 6.86 -34.06
N ASN A 871 -9.08 6.23 -33.32
CA ASN A 871 -8.65 6.72 -32.01
C ASN A 871 -7.84 8.03 -32.20
N PRO A 872 -8.34 9.17 -31.72
CA PRO A 872 -7.69 10.47 -31.91
C PRO A 872 -6.30 10.55 -31.28
N LEU A 873 -6.01 9.72 -30.27
CA LEU A 873 -4.71 9.68 -29.60
C LEU A 873 -3.70 8.76 -30.29
N ALA A 874 -4.14 7.97 -31.27
CA ALA A 874 -3.25 7.16 -32.12
C ALA A 874 -2.53 8.00 -33.17
N ILE A 875 -1.97 9.11 -32.77
CA ILE A 875 -1.44 10.22 -33.56
C ILE A 875 -0.46 9.78 -34.66
N LYS A 876 0.26 8.68 -34.48
CA LYS A 876 1.21 8.20 -35.48
C LYS A 876 0.50 7.78 -36.76
N HIS A 877 -0.60 7.06 -36.65
CA HIS A 877 -1.29 6.45 -37.81
C HIS A 877 -2.63 7.12 -38.16
N LEU A 878 -3.11 8.01 -37.32
CA LEU A 878 -4.30 8.82 -37.57
C LEU A 878 -4.17 9.55 -38.91
N ARG A 879 -5.26 9.64 -39.65
CA ARG A 879 -5.28 10.47 -40.89
C ARG A 879 -5.16 11.95 -40.48
N GLY A 880 -4.15 12.63 -41.00
CA GLY A 880 -3.72 13.95 -40.54
C GLY A 880 -2.75 13.91 -39.36
N GLY A 881 -2.23 12.74 -39.00
CA GLY A 881 -1.25 12.54 -37.93
C GLY A 881 0.20 12.69 -38.41
N LEU A 882 1.15 12.14 -37.60
CA LEU A 882 2.60 12.28 -37.83
C LEU A 882 3.03 11.74 -39.21
N VAL A 883 2.53 10.56 -39.63
CA VAL A 883 2.91 9.95 -40.89
C VAL A 883 2.53 10.83 -42.09
N ASP A 884 1.40 11.52 -42.02
CA ASP A 884 0.98 12.41 -43.11
C ASP A 884 1.92 13.62 -43.27
N ILE A 885 2.34 14.22 -42.14
CA ILE A 885 3.31 15.33 -42.12
C ILE A 885 4.69 14.87 -42.61
N GLU A 886 5.16 13.73 -42.10
CA GLU A 886 6.44 13.14 -42.54
C GLU A 886 6.44 12.87 -44.07
N PHE A 887 5.35 12.33 -44.60
CA PHE A 887 5.19 12.05 -46.04
C PHE A 887 5.16 13.31 -46.87
N ILE A 888 4.44 14.36 -46.44
CA ILE A 888 4.46 15.66 -47.12
C ILE A 888 5.89 16.20 -47.18
N SER A 889 6.59 16.24 -46.06
CA SER A 889 7.97 16.74 -45.99
C SER A 889 8.90 15.95 -46.91
N GLN A 890 8.87 14.61 -46.83
CA GLN A 890 9.72 13.71 -47.63
C GLN A 890 9.42 13.80 -49.11
N TYR A 891 8.12 13.84 -49.49
CA TYR A 891 7.70 14.00 -50.86
C TYR A 891 8.20 15.32 -51.47
N LEU A 892 8.02 16.45 -50.76
CA LEU A 892 8.44 17.75 -51.25
C LEU A 892 9.97 17.89 -51.36
N GLN A 893 10.70 17.30 -50.39
CA GLN A 893 12.16 17.21 -50.50
C GLN A 893 12.59 16.45 -51.77
N LEU A 894 12.06 15.23 -51.96
CA LEU A 894 12.40 14.41 -53.12
C LEU A 894 12.01 15.06 -54.45
N LYS A 895 10.90 15.80 -54.47
CA LYS A 895 10.38 16.50 -55.68
C LYS A 895 11.24 17.70 -56.05
N HIS A 896 11.77 18.44 -55.07
CA HIS A 896 12.35 19.75 -55.32
C HIS A 896 13.85 19.84 -55.05
N ALA A 897 14.49 18.84 -54.36
CA ALA A 897 15.91 18.90 -53.99
C ALA A 897 16.84 18.95 -55.21
N HIS A 898 16.39 18.46 -56.39
CA HIS A 898 17.17 18.55 -57.62
C HIS A 898 17.31 20.00 -58.12
N LYS A 899 16.37 20.89 -57.76
CA LYS A 899 16.43 22.33 -58.06
C LYS A 899 17.21 23.10 -56.98
N ASN A 900 17.01 22.68 -55.74
CA ASN A 900 17.65 23.36 -54.62
C ASN A 900 18.00 22.35 -53.48
N PRO A 901 19.25 21.90 -53.40
CA PRO A 901 19.68 20.94 -52.38
C PRO A 901 19.59 21.47 -50.93
N THR A 902 19.52 22.78 -50.72
CA THR A 902 19.49 23.39 -49.38
C THR A 902 18.19 23.12 -48.62
N ILE A 903 17.13 22.62 -49.32
CA ILE A 903 15.88 22.22 -48.64
C ILE A 903 16.01 20.91 -47.87
N LEU A 904 17.04 20.12 -48.21
CA LEU A 904 17.23 18.85 -47.53
C LEU A 904 17.56 19.05 -46.03
N SER A 905 16.81 18.35 -45.21
CA SER A 905 17.09 18.22 -43.77
C SER A 905 16.58 16.89 -43.24
N PRO A 906 17.36 16.14 -42.47
CA PRO A 906 16.88 14.95 -41.80
C PRO A 906 15.77 15.20 -40.79
N ASN A 907 15.74 16.38 -40.19
CA ASN A 907 14.72 16.80 -39.22
C ASN A 907 13.49 17.34 -39.94
N THR A 908 12.31 16.81 -39.62
CA THR A 908 11.03 17.12 -40.27
C THR A 908 10.66 18.58 -40.11
N HIS A 909 10.81 19.15 -38.91
CA HIS A 909 10.50 20.57 -38.68
C HIS A 909 11.39 21.47 -39.52
N LYS A 910 12.71 21.25 -39.51
CA LYS A 910 13.65 22.03 -40.31
C LYS A 910 13.46 21.87 -41.79
N ALA A 911 13.10 20.71 -42.26
CA ALA A 911 12.76 20.47 -43.67
C ALA A 911 11.54 21.29 -44.11
N LEU A 912 10.48 21.34 -43.29
CA LEU A 912 9.29 22.18 -43.57
C LEU A 912 9.65 23.67 -43.58
N GLU A 913 10.48 24.15 -42.63
CA GLU A 913 11.00 25.53 -42.66
C GLU A 913 11.75 25.82 -43.97
N ASN A 914 12.72 24.98 -44.33
CA ASN A 914 13.50 25.16 -45.55
C ASN A 914 12.62 25.17 -46.82
N LEU A 915 11.57 24.30 -46.87
CA LEU A 915 10.61 24.27 -47.99
C LEU A 915 9.80 25.56 -48.09
N MET A 916 9.40 26.15 -46.95
CA MET A 916 8.72 27.44 -46.91
C MET A 916 9.65 28.57 -47.34
N GLU A 917 10.85 28.63 -46.81
CA GLU A 917 11.85 29.69 -47.10
C GLU A 917 12.16 29.74 -48.61
N HIS A 918 12.18 28.58 -49.26
CA HIS A 918 12.50 28.50 -50.68
C HIS A 918 11.25 28.49 -51.61
N GLY A 919 10.04 28.67 -51.04
CA GLY A 919 8.79 28.82 -51.78
C GLY A 919 8.24 27.50 -52.41
N PHE A 920 8.69 26.34 -51.92
CA PHE A 920 8.17 25.02 -52.36
C PHE A 920 6.98 24.54 -51.53
N LEU A 921 6.72 25.20 -50.41
CA LEU A 921 5.55 25.03 -49.55
C LEU A 921 5.03 26.43 -49.22
N ASN A 922 3.71 26.65 -49.33
CA ASN A 922 3.19 27.96 -48.95
C ASN A 922 3.29 28.19 -47.45
N SER A 923 3.39 29.46 -47.06
CA SER A 923 3.67 29.84 -45.68
C SER A 923 2.52 29.50 -44.70
N GLU A 924 1.28 29.43 -45.12
CA GLU A 924 0.11 29.11 -44.33
C GLU A 924 0.05 27.61 -44.04
N ASP A 925 0.18 26.78 -45.07
CA ASP A 925 0.23 25.33 -44.95
C ASP A 925 1.45 24.88 -44.13
N GLY A 926 2.60 25.49 -44.39
CA GLY A 926 3.83 25.15 -43.67
C GLY A 926 3.72 25.44 -42.17
N LYS A 927 3.15 26.58 -41.78
CA LYS A 927 2.89 26.89 -40.37
C LYS A 927 1.88 25.93 -39.74
N THR A 928 0.84 25.57 -40.48
CA THR A 928 -0.15 24.59 -40.02
C THR A 928 0.49 23.23 -39.75
N LEU A 929 1.35 22.76 -40.66
CA LEU A 929 2.08 21.50 -40.53
C LEU A 929 3.07 21.52 -39.35
N ILE A 930 3.80 22.62 -39.15
CA ILE A 930 4.75 22.78 -38.04
C ILE A 930 4.01 22.78 -36.70
N ASN A 931 2.97 23.57 -36.57
CA ASN A 931 2.18 23.62 -35.32
C ASN A 931 1.54 22.24 -35.01
N ALA A 932 1.07 21.54 -36.06
CA ALA A 932 0.57 20.19 -35.90
C ALA A 932 1.66 19.19 -35.47
N LEU A 933 2.86 19.28 -36.06
CA LEU A 933 4.00 18.44 -35.74
C LEU A 933 4.41 18.60 -34.27
N GLU A 934 4.48 19.85 -33.80
CA GLU A 934 4.80 20.16 -32.38
C GLU A 934 3.78 19.56 -31.43
N LEU A 935 2.49 19.72 -31.72
CA LEU A 935 1.41 19.15 -30.92
C LEU A 935 1.50 17.61 -30.88
N TRP A 936 1.71 16.99 -32.05
CA TRP A 936 1.81 15.53 -32.19
C TRP A 936 3.05 14.96 -31.46
N GLN A 937 4.19 15.61 -31.58
CA GLN A 937 5.42 15.20 -30.92
C GLN A 937 5.28 15.33 -29.39
N GLY A 938 4.64 16.41 -28.93
CA GLY A 938 4.38 16.62 -27.51
C GLY A 938 3.48 15.55 -26.91
N ILE A 939 2.33 15.32 -27.52
CA ILE A 939 1.38 14.28 -27.09
C ILE A 939 2.04 12.89 -27.13
N GLN A 940 2.75 12.55 -28.23
CA GLN A 940 3.43 11.26 -28.34
C GLN A 940 4.54 11.10 -27.28
N GLY A 941 5.30 12.16 -27.02
CA GLY A 941 6.37 12.16 -26.03
C GLY A 941 5.84 11.87 -24.62
N LEU A 942 4.79 12.59 -24.21
CA LEU A 942 4.16 12.43 -22.91
C LEU A 942 3.56 11.02 -22.76
N PHE A 943 2.79 10.54 -23.75
CA PHE A 943 2.26 9.17 -23.74
C PHE A 943 3.36 8.11 -23.60
N ARG A 944 4.48 8.27 -24.29
CA ARG A 944 5.59 7.30 -24.23
C ARG A 944 6.34 7.31 -22.90
N LEU A 945 6.25 8.41 -22.15
CA LEU A 945 6.83 8.54 -20.82
C LEU A 945 5.90 7.98 -19.72
N THR A 946 4.59 8.24 -19.85
CA THR A 946 3.60 8.00 -18.79
C THR A 946 2.83 6.68 -18.94
N MET A 947 2.71 6.13 -20.16
CA MET A 947 1.97 4.88 -20.40
C MET A 947 2.92 3.72 -20.72
N GLU A 948 2.69 2.56 -20.09
CA GLU A 948 3.50 1.35 -20.32
C GLU A 948 3.07 0.58 -21.58
N GLU A 949 1.80 0.61 -21.92
CA GLU A 949 1.18 -0.19 -22.98
C GLU A 949 0.59 0.65 -24.10
N ASN A 950 -0.07 -0.03 -25.04
CA ASN A 950 -0.69 0.60 -26.19
C ASN A 950 -1.74 1.65 -25.80
N ILE A 951 -1.97 2.61 -26.70
CA ILE A 951 -2.96 3.66 -26.54
C ILE A 951 -4.32 3.05 -26.17
N PRO A 952 -4.96 3.50 -25.08
CA PRO A 952 -6.23 2.95 -24.59
C PRO A 952 -7.35 3.01 -25.64
N LYS A 953 -8.27 2.07 -25.57
CA LYS A 953 -9.46 2.06 -26.43
C LYS A 953 -10.58 2.92 -25.83
N ASP A 954 -10.70 2.93 -24.52
CA ASP A 954 -11.66 3.78 -23.78
C ASP A 954 -10.91 5.01 -23.27
N LEU A 955 -11.14 6.14 -23.92
CA LEU A 955 -10.42 7.39 -23.64
C LEU A 955 -10.86 8.06 -22.34
N ASP A 956 -12.09 7.79 -21.89
CA ASP A 956 -12.64 8.45 -20.69
C ASP A 956 -12.27 7.69 -19.39
N HIS A 957 -12.10 6.36 -19.48
CA HIS A 957 -11.87 5.51 -18.30
C HIS A 957 -10.43 5.02 -18.17
N ASP A 958 -9.73 4.77 -19.28
CA ASP A 958 -8.40 4.16 -19.24
C ASP A 958 -7.26 5.19 -19.18
N ILE A 959 -7.55 6.48 -19.34
CA ILE A 959 -6.55 7.56 -19.22
C ILE A 959 -6.68 8.21 -17.85
N PRO A 960 -5.63 8.17 -17.00
CA PRO A 960 -5.63 8.83 -15.70
C PRO A 960 -5.96 10.32 -15.82
N LYS A 961 -6.73 10.85 -14.87
CA LYS A 961 -7.18 12.27 -14.90
C LYS A 961 -6.03 13.25 -14.98
N GLY A 962 -4.94 13.03 -14.25
CA GLY A 962 -3.78 13.92 -14.32
C GLY A 962 -3.13 13.91 -15.71
N LEU A 963 -2.97 12.74 -16.34
CA LEU A 963 -2.48 12.68 -17.71
C LEU A 963 -3.43 13.43 -18.68
N GLN A 964 -4.74 13.41 -18.45
CA GLN A 964 -5.70 14.20 -19.20
C GLN A 964 -5.44 15.71 -19.03
N GLU A 965 -5.14 16.15 -17.80
CA GLU A 965 -4.82 17.54 -17.45
C GLU A 965 -3.48 17.99 -18.05
N ASP A 966 -2.45 17.15 -17.96
CA ASP A 966 -1.14 17.40 -18.54
C ASP A 966 -1.19 17.53 -20.07
N LEU A 967 -1.94 16.64 -20.72
CA LEU A 967 -2.17 16.69 -22.15
C LEU A 967 -2.94 17.94 -22.56
N ALA A 968 -3.93 18.36 -21.77
CA ALA A 968 -4.68 19.59 -22.02
C ALA A 968 -3.79 20.82 -21.86
N THR A 969 -2.95 20.83 -20.82
CA THR A 969 -1.95 21.89 -20.56
C THR A 969 -0.93 21.99 -21.67
N LEU A 970 -0.35 20.85 -22.10
CA LEU A 970 0.59 20.78 -23.21
C LEU A 970 -0.03 21.35 -24.51
N ALA A 971 -1.30 21.05 -24.74
CA ALA A 971 -2.05 21.54 -25.90
C ALA A 971 -2.59 22.96 -25.69
N GLN A 972 -2.39 23.59 -24.53
CA GLN A 972 -2.90 24.93 -24.21
C GLN A 972 -4.43 25.03 -24.37
N VAL A 973 -5.16 24.07 -23.80
CA VAL A 973 -6.63 24.03 -23.79
C VAL A 973 -7.14 23.78 -22.36
N ASP A 974 -8.41 24.12 -22.11
CA ASP A 974 -8.98 24.13 -20.76
C ASP A 974 -9.20 22.73 -20.16
N ASN A 975 -9.41 21.71 -20.99
CA ASN A 975 -9.73 20.35 -20.55
C ASN A 975 -9.49 19.31 -21.65
N PHE A 976 -9.57 18.03 -21.27
CA PHE A 976 -9.32 16.90 -22.15
C PHE A 976 -10.31 16.82 -23.34
N LYS A 977 -11.57 17.21 -23.16
CA LYS A 977 -12.53 17.26 -24.25
C LYS A 977 -12.13 18.28 -25.31
N SER A 978 -11.73 19.48 -24.90
CA SER A 978 -11.20 20.52 -25.79
C SER A 978 -9.91 20.08 -26.49
N LEU A 979 -9.09 19.24 -25.83
CA LEU A 979 -7.94 18.61 -26.49
C LEU A 979 -8.38 17.70 -27.64
N LEU A 980 -9.33 16.80 -27.42
CA LEU A 980 -9.82 15.89 -28.46
C LEU A 980 -10.44 16.67 -29.65
N GLU A 981 -11.14 17.75 -29.40
CA GLU A 981 -11.64 18.66 -30.40
C GLU A 981 -10.49 19.33 -31.20
N LYS A 982 -9.45 19.83 -30.47
CA LYS A 982 -8.26 20.42 -31.09
C LYS A 982 -7.50 19.40 -31.97
N ILE A 983 -7.35 18.16 -31.48
CA ILE A 983 -6.76 17.06 -32.25
C ILE A 983 -7.54 16.82 -33.54
N SER A 984 -8.87 16.74 -33.48
CA SER A 984 -9.73 16.52 -34.64
C SER A 984 -9.61 17.64 -35.68
N ILE A 985 -9.65 18.88 -35.23
CA ILE A 985 -9.51 20.07 -36.10
C ILE A 985 -8.12 20.08 -36.73
N THR A 986 -7.06 19.87 -35.97
CA THR A 986 -5.68 19.88 -36.46
C THR A 986 -5.43 18.75 -37.44
N ALA A 987 -5.90 17.53 -37.13
CA ALA A 987 -5.81 16.39 -38.03
C ALA A 987 -6.59 16.63 -39.34
N GLY A 988 -7.77 17.25 -39.25
CA GLY A 988 -8.54 17.66 -40.43
C GLY A 988 -7.78 18.62 -41.34
N ALA A 989 -7.12 19.63 -40.75
CA ALA A 989 -6.32 20.60 -41.51
C ALA A 989 -5.11 19.93 -42.19
N VAL A 990 -4.36 19.09 -41.50
CA VAL A 990 -3.21 18.34 -42.06
C VAL A 990 -3.69 17.40 -43.18
N ARG A 991 -4.82 16.69 -42.97
CA ARG A 991 -5.41 15.80 -43.97
C ARG A 991 -5.80 16.56 -45.25
N GLN A 992 -6.35 17.76 -45.08
CA GLN A 992 -6.70 18.61 -46.23
C GLN A 992 -5.44 18.96 -47.04
N ILE A 993 -4.36 19.42 -46.38
CA ILE A 993 -3.08 19.73 -47.04
C ILE A 993 -2.51 18.48 -47.73
N PHE A 994 -2.56 17.31 -47.06
CA PHE A 994 -2.11 16.06 -47.67
C PHE A 994 -2.92 15.70 -48.92
N SER A 995 -4.23 15.87 -48.89
CA SER A 995 -5.11 15.63 -50.02
C SER A 995 -4.83 16.59 -51.17
N GLU A 996 -4.62 17.87 -50.88
CA GLU A 996 -4.31 18.88 -51.91
C GLU A 996 -2.95 18.68 -52.57
N LEU A 997 -1.94 18.27 -51.84
CA LEU A 997 -0.56 18.11 -52.30
C LEU A 997 -0.30 16.73 -52.94
N ILE A 998 -0.98 15.68 -52.47
CA ILE A 998 -0.64 14.28 -52.77
C ILE A 998 -1.84 13.51 -53.36
N GLU A 999 -2.96 13.36 -52.67
CA GLU A 999 -4.06 12.47 -53.08
C GLU A 999 -4.84 13.03 -54.27
N GLY A 1000 -5.22 14.31 -54.24
CA GLY A 1000 -5.97 14.94 -55.30
C GLY A 1000 -5.26 14.94 -56.66
N PRO A 1001 -4.00 15.38 -56.71
CA PRO A 1001 -3.20 15.28 -57.91
C PRO A 1001 -2.94 13.85 -58.40
N ALA A 1002 -2.69 12.88 -57.45
CA ALA A 1002 -2.50 11.47 -57.80
C ALA A 1002 -3.75 10.80 -58.39
N GLY A 1003 -4.97 11.29 -58.06
CA GLY A 1003 -6.23 10.77 -58.56
C GLY A 1003 -6.65 11.38 -59.93
N GLN A 1004 -5.93 12.40 -60.41
CA GLN A 1004 -6.19 13.08 -61.69
C GLN A 1004 -5.26 12.61 -62.82
N GLU A 1005 -4.18 11.90 -62.50
CA GLU A 1005 -3.27 11.24 -63.40
C GLU A 1005 -3.57 9.71 -63.46
#